data_d0b291be6963fdd0f2f7af6d714e0e74
#
_entry.id   d0b291be6963fdd0f2f7af6d714e0e74
#
_cell.length_a   1.000
_cell.length_b   1.000
_cell.length_c   1.000
_cell.angle_alpha   90.00
_cell.angle_beta   90.00
_cell.angle_gamma   90.00
#
_symmetry.space_group_name_H-M   'P 1'
#
loop_
_entity.id
_entity.type
_entity.pdbx_description
1 polymer ?
#
loop_
_entity_poly.entity_id
_entity_poly.type
_entity_poly.pdbx_seq_one_letter_code
_entity_poly.pdbx_strand_id
1 'polypeptide(L)'
;IEKKPIQYVWRLKGGNTIKVRLRNGFEITTTPEHKYTVYRDGFFDIEAKDLKLGDRIVCARNLAKDFGNNKFLEGEIPNSIEIIKEIKIKNQSQLIKQKINSRNLAFVPIDKIESGFEDVVYDFTVPDNHNFVSEGMFIHNTAFTDNLLAAAGLMATKSAGDLKEGMATWQHADEQERLMTVDAANVSMPHKYGGEEYLINLIDTPGHVDFSGNVTRAMRAIDGTVVLVCAVEGIMPQTETVLKQALRERVKPVLFINKVDRLITELKVTPEQMQERFTKIINSFNLLVQQIAEEEFGKKWQVNVADGSVAFGSARENWALSVPFMKKKNITFKDIYEIYQKEGAEREKWIWESAPLYEVILDMVVKHLPNPVDAQKYRIPKIWSGEPESQVGQDLKTCNREGELAFVVTRIIIDPRVGKEVYAGRLFSGTIKNGEEVYSNLTKRKYRIQQVLVYEGIKPKQVETAPAGNVIAIVGLNTDVGDTISNNEIHPFEEIKHIFQPVITKSIEVTRSIDLPKLIEVLRKVAKEDPSIKVEINEETGENLISGMGELHLEIIEGRIKSEKGLEVKTGPPIVVYRETVGKESPAIEVRTPNGHNIFEFSIEPLEDEVFEAFQEGKLPESRLKKKAEEVWSKLEELGVSNDEARQYKEIYKGNVFEDRTRGLVLLGEVIDSVMDGWKLVIDGGPLAKEPMTKTKFILHDAKLH
;
A
#
# COMPACT_ATOMS: atom_id res chain seq x y z
N ILE A 1 10.41 17.69 22.83
CA ILE A 1 10.45 16.28 22.41
C ILE A 1 9.08 15.73 22.58
N GLU A 2 8.43 15.39 21.49
CA GLU A 2 7.17 14.70 21.50
C GLU A 2 7.42 13.22 21.85
N LYS A 3 6.55 12.64 22.70
CA LYS A 3 6.52 11.19 22.89
C LYS A 3 5.85 10.60 21.68
N LYS A 4 6.60 9.93 20.81
CA LYS A 4 6.05 9.19 19.68
C LYS A 4 6.12 7.70 19.95
N PRO A 5 5.09 6.93 19.59
CA PRO A 5 5.13 5.48 19.72
C PRO A 5 6.18 4.89 18.80
N ILE A 6 6.82 3.82 19.22
CA ILE A 6 7.68 3.02 18.35
C ILE A 6 6.76 2.27 17.37
N GLN A 7 6.95 2.50 16.08
CA GLN A 7 6.11 1.89 15.05
C GLN A 7 6.51 0.44 14.77
N TYR A 8 7.81 0.16 14.74
CA TYR A 8 8.33 -1.19 14.53
C TYR A 8 9.50 -1.48 15.44
N VAL A 9 9.61 -2.73 15.86
CA VAL A 9 10.76 -3.28 16.61
C VAL A 9 11.34 -4.41 15.77
N TRP A 10 12.54 -4.21 15.24
CA TRP A 10 13.24 -5.23 14.46
C TRP A 10 14.13 -6.05 15.39
N ARG A 11 14.02 -7.37 15.31
CA ARG A 11 14.94 -8.28 15.98
C ARG A 11 16.00 -8.72 14.98
N LEU A 12 17.21 -8.23 15.14
CA LEU A 12 18.33 -8.54 14.25
C LEU A 12 19.26 -9.56 14.90
N LYS A 13 19.99 -10.32 14.06
CA LYS A 13 21.06 -11.19 14.55
C LYS A 13 22.12 -10.31 15.18
N GLY A 14 22.52 -10.63 16.40
CA GLY A 14 23.47 -9.86 17.18
C GLY A 14 24.88 -9.87 16.61
N GLY A 15 25.71 -9.06 17.21
CA GLY A 15 27.11 -8.85 16.85
C GLY A 15 27.83 -8.04 17.92
N ASN A 16 28.96 -7.45 17.56
CA ASN A 16 29.68 -6.55 18.46
C ASN A 16 28.81 -5.37 18.83
N THR A 17 28.81 -5.00 20.09
CA THR A 17 28.09 -3.85 20.63
C THR A 17 29.01 -2.93 21.43
N ILE A 18 28.60 -1.67 21.57
CA ILE A 18 29.25 -0.67 22.42
C ILE A 18 28.23 -0.18 23.42
N LYS A 19 28.56 -0.35 24.69
CA LYS A 19 27.77 0.15 25.80
C LYS A 19 28.31 1.50 26.25
N VAL A 20 27.48 2.52 26.15
CA VAL A 20 27.80 3.89 26.52
C VAL A 20 27.06 4.25 27.78
N ARG A 21 27.78 4.61 28.82
CA ARG A 21 27.23 5.12 30.09
C ARG A 21 27.47 6.61 30.20
N LEU A 22 26.42 7.33 30.50
CA LEU A 22 26.45 8.78 30.76
C LEU A 22 26.59 9.09 32.26
N ARG A 23 27.15 10.25 32.59
CA ARG A 23 27.33 10.68 34.01
C ARG A 23 26.05 10.75 34.79
N ASN A 24 24.91 10.90 34.18
CA ASN A 24 23.61 10.85 34.83
C ASN A 24 23.11 9.43 35.12
N GLY A 25 23.91 8.41 34.86
CA GLY A 25 23.60 7.01 35.09
C GLY A 25 22.83 6.32 33.95
N PHE A 26 22.53 7.03 32.87
CA PHE A 26 21.87 6.44 31.73
C PHE A 26 22.85 5.55 30.92
N GLU A 27 22.44 4.34 30.58
CA GLU A 27 23.23 3.39 29.80
C GLU A 27 22.49 3.01 28.54
N ILE A 28 23.20 3.01 27.42
CA ILE A 28 22.67 2.57 26.13
C ILE A 28 23.68 1.60 25.51
N THR A 29 23.18 0.46 25.03
CA THR A 29 23.97 -0.52 24.27
C THR A 29 23.53 -0.45 22.80
N THR A 30 24.47 -0.21 21.88
CA THR A 30 24.20 -0.05 20.46
C THR A 30 25.24 -0.79 19.63
N THR A 31 24.98 -0.95 18.33
CA THR A 31 26.01 -1.42 17.39
C THR A 31 27.11 -0.39 17.22
N PRO A 32 28.33 -0.78 16.81
CA PRO A 32 29.46 0.14 16.63
C PRO A 32 29.19 1.29 15.64
N GLU A 33 28.31 1.06 14.69
CA GLU A 33 27.94 2.00 13.60
C GLU A 33 26.82 2.97 14.00
N HIS A 34 26.19 2.75 15.17
CA HIS A 34 25.11 3.62 15.63
C HIS A 34 25.62 5.04 15.89
N LYS A 35 24.93 6.04 15.35
CA LYS A 35 25.35 7.45 15.44
C LYS A 35 24.72 8.15 16.64
N TYR A 36 25.55 8.85 17.38
CA TYR A 36 25.15 9.71 18.50
C TYR A 36 25.37 11.17 18.13
N THR A 37 24.41 12.02 18.37
CA THR A 37 24.61 13.47 18.28
C THR A 37 25.42 13.95 19.49
N VAL A 38 26.63 14.39 19.24
CA VAL A 38 27.60 14.83 20.25
C VAL A 38 27.86 16.33 20.10
N TYR A 39 28.04 17.02 21.22
CA TYR A 39 28.45 18.42 21.23
C TYR A 39 29.95 18.54 21.58
N ARG A 40 30.76 19.03 20.60
CA ARG A 40 32.19 19.36 20.71
C ARG A 40 32.39 20.72 20.07
N ASP A 41 32.01 21.82 20.77
CA ASP A 41 32.00 23.18 20.20
C ASP A 41 31.15 23.31 18.91
N GLY A 42 30.27 22.38 18.66
CA GLY A 42 29.36 22.21 17.54
C GLY A 42 28.65 20.86 17.65
N PHE A 43 27.60 20.65 16.81
CA PHE A 43 26.88 19.37 16.76
C PHE A 43 27.50 18.46 15.71
N PHE A 44 27.84 17.25 16.11
CA PHE A 44 28.42 16.21 15.24
C PHE A 44 27.69 14.89 15.46
N ASP A 45 27.37 14.18 14.40
CA ASP A 45 26.90 12.81 14.48
C ASP A 45 28.10 11.87 14.40
N ILE A 46 28.40 11.20 15.53
CA ILE A 46 29.58 10.38 15.73
C ILE A 46 29.13 8.92 15.93
N GLU A 47 29.76 7.99 15.23
CA GLU A 47 29.49 6.56 15.41
C GLU A 47 29.94 6.09 16.81
N ALA A 48 29.22 5.12 17.38
CA ALA A 48 29.49 4.63 18.73
C ALA A 48 30.95 4.20 18.94
N LYS A 49 31.57 3.59 17.91
CA LYS A 49 32.99 3.17 17.91
C LYS A 49 33.99 4.32 18.00
N ASP A 50 33.59 5.54 17.59
CA ASP A 50 34.45 6.73 17.53
C ASP A 50 34.18 7.70 18.70
N LEU A 51 33.29 7.33 19.63
CA LEU A 51 33.02 8.10 20.83
C LEU A 51 34.22 8.08 21.78
N LYS A 52 34.40 9.17 22.51
CA LYS A 52 35.47 9.33 23.52
C LYS A 52 34.88 9.65 24.90
N LEU A 53 35.59 9.25 25.95
CA LEU A 53 35.25 9.65 27.31
C LEU A 53 35.25 11.18 27.42
N GLY A 54 34.21 11.72 28.03
CA GLY A 54 34.03 13.16 28.15
C GLY A 54 33.26 13.82 26.98
N ASP A 55 33.00 13.11 25.88
CA ASP A 55 32.08 13.60 24.85
C ASP A 55 30.72 13.88 25.46
N ARG A 56 30.07 14.94 25.02
CA ARG A 56 28.77 15.37 25.55
C ARG A 56 27.66 14.94 24.61
N ILE A 57 26.95 13.89 24.95
CA ILE A 57 25.77 13.44 24.19
C ILE A 57 24.61 14.41 24.40
N VAL A 58 23.93 14.74 23.33
CA VAL A 58 22.77 15.63 23.32
C VAL A 58 21.53 14.85 23.76
N CYS A 59 20.95 15.23 24.86
CA CYS A 59 19.76 14.60 25.44
C CYS A 59 18.64 15.61 25.64
N ALA A 60 17.40 15.11 25.76
CA ALA A 60 16.28 15.94 26.16
C ALA A 60 16.39 16.32 27.65
N ARG A 61 16.28 17.61 27.95
CA ARG A 61 16.40 18.12 29.32
C ARG A 61 15.36 17.53 30.28
N ASN A 62 14.16 17.28 29.82
CA ASN A 62 13.09 16.71 30.65
C ASN A 62 13.34 15.24 31.00
N LEU A 63 13.93 14.44 30.10
CA LEU A 63 14.35 13.06 30.38
C LEU A 63 15.52 13.01 31.36
N ALA A 64 16.44 13.98 31.30
CA ALA A 64 17.57 14.06 32.21
C ALA A 64 17.15 14.40 33.66
N LYS A 65 15.96 14.97 33.91
CA LYS A 65 15.44 15.29 35.22
C LYS A 65 14.76 14.10 35.93
N ASP A 66 14.20 13.18 35.16
CA ASP A 66 13.44 12.05 35.75
C ASP A 66 14.32 10.95 36.35
N PHE A 67 15.64 10.99 36.11
CA PHE A 67 16.61 9.99 36.59
C PHE A 67 17.51 10.45 37.73
N GLY A 68 16.99 11.26 38.64
CA GLY A 68 17.56 11.51 39.99
C GLY A 68 18.99 12.08 40.03
N ASN A 69 19.10 13.27 40.52
CA ASN A 69 20.19 14.13 40.96
C ASN A 69 20.42 15.37 40.09
N ASN A 70 19.82 16.45 40.54
CA ASN A 70 19.87 17.79 39.97
C ASN A 70 21.28 18.46 39.91
N LYS A 71 22.35 17.80 40.32
CA LYS A 71 23.70 18.41 40.40
C LYS A 71 24.48 18.49 39.10
N PHE A 72 24.04 17.88 38.03
CA PHE A 72 24.80 17.82 36.77
C PHE A 72 24.26 18.72 35.64
N LEU A 73 23.27 19.58 35.95
CA LEU A 73 22.69 20.49 34.95
C LEU A 73 23.25 21.93 35.02
N GLU A 74 24.19 22.18 35.94
CA GLU A 74 24.83 23.50 36.11
C GLU A 74 26.17 23.59 35.39
N GLY A 75 26.13 23.70 34.08
CA GLY A 75 27.16 24.28 33.29
C GLY A 75 26.52 25.41 32.47
N GLU A 76 27.22 26.53 32.30
CA GLU A 76 26.76 27.68 31.51
C GLU A 76 26.40 27.25 30.09
N ILE A 77 25.11 26.93 29.88
CA ILE A 77 24.59 26.65 28.56
C ILE A 77 24.11 27.98 27.97
N PRO A 78 24.65 28.43 26.85
CA PRO A 78 24.14 29.63 26.17
C PRO A 78 22.64 29.53 25.93
N ASN A 79 21.89 30.58 26.14
CA ASN A 79 20.42 30.61 25.93
C ASN A 79 20.01 30.34 24.48
N SER A 80 20.95 30.42 23.55
CA SER A 80 20.79 30.02 22.15
C SER A 80 22.10 29.47 21.61
N ILE A 81 22.03 28.38 20.81
CA ILE A 81 23.18 27.79 20.14
C ILE A 81 23.00 28.04 18.64
N GLU A 82 24.06 28.51 18.00
CA GLU A 82 24.13 28.65 16.56
C GLU A 82 24.55 27.32 15.92
N ILE A 83 23.69 26.72 15.12
CA ILE A 83 24.06 25.58 14.27
C ILE A 83 24.52 26.13 12.95
N ILE A 84 25.77 25.81 12.59
CA ILE A 84 26.32 26.15 11.29
C ILE A 84 26.20 24.91 10.42
N LYS A 85 25.29 24.92 9.45
CA LYS A 85 25.21 23.90 8.40
C LYS A 85 25.88 24.40 7.16
N GLU A 86 26.84 23.63 6.64
CA GLU A 86 27.42 23.87 5.33
C GLU A 86 26.50 23.28 4.26
N ILE A 87 25.89 24.12 3.45
CA ILE A 87 25.06 23.70 2.32
C ILE A 87 25.80 24.07 1.04
N LYS A 88 26.10 23.07 0.21
CA LYS A 88 26.66 23.29 -1.13
C LYS A 88 25.53 23.57 -2.12
N ILE A 89 25.46 24.80 -2.60
CA ILE A 89 24.56 25.22 -3.68
C ILE A 89 25.43 25.65 -4.87
N LYS A 90 25.30 24.96 -6.01
CA LYS A 90 25.95 25.31 -7.29
C LYS A 90 27.46 25.60 -7.14
N ASN A 91 28.24 24.65 -6.64
CA ASN A 91 29.71 24.78 -6.44
C ASN A 91 30.18 25.88 -5.47
N GLN A 92 29.29 26.46 -4.69
CA GLN A 92 29.66 27.37 -3.61
C GLN A 92 29.08 26.85 -2.29
N SER A 93 29.95 26.70 -1.29
CA SER A 93 29.51 26.38 0.08
C SER A 93 28.94 27.62 0.73
N GLN A 94 27.65 27.57 1.11
CA GLN A 94 27.03 28.58 1.94
C GLN A 94 26.84 28.04 3.37
N LEU A 95 27.33 28.80 4.34
CA LEU A 95 27.13 28.52 5.75
C LEU A 95 25.80 29.16 6.21
N ILE A 96 24.82 28.33 6.50
CA ILE A 96 23.56 28.78 7.07
C ILE A 96 23.65 28.67 8.59
N LYS A 97 23.47 29.79 9.27
CA LYS A 97 23.39 29.87 10.73
C LYS A 97 21.94 29.80 11.18
N GLN A 98 21.61 28.75 11.94
CA GLN A 98 20.29 28.61 12.54
C GLN A 98 20.38 28.67 14.07
N LYS A 99 19.68 29.62 14.67
CA LYS A 99 19.59 29.73 16.14
C LYS A 99 18.54 28.76 16.67
N ILE A 100 18.98 27.82 17.52
CA ILE A 100 18.10 26.90 18.23
C ILE A 100 18.05 27.29 19.69
N ASN A 101 16.85 27.27 20.27
CA ASN A 101 16.65 27.52 21.69
C ASN A 101 17.16 26.30 22.50
N SER A 102 18.28 26.47 23.22
CA SER A 102 18.94 25.41 23.96
C SER A 102 18.22 25.02 25.27
N ARG A 103 17.15 25.72 25.66
CA ARG A 103 16.43 25.48 26.92
C ARG A 103 15.86 24.06 27.07
N ASN A 104 15.63 23.37 25.97
CA ASN A 104 15.06 22.01 25.95
C ASN A 104 16.11 20.90 25.77
N LEU A 105 17.40 21.24 25.66
CA LEU A 105 18.49 20.29 25.46
C LEU A 105 19.38 20.20 26.71
N ALA A 106 19.91 19.02 26.99
CA ALA A 106 20.95 18.74 27.97
C ALA A 106 22.15 18.10 27.27
N PHE A 107 23.35 18.45 27.70
CA PHE A 107 24.61 17.95 27.19
C PHE A 107 25.28 17.10 28.26
N VAL A 108 25.11 15.79 28.18
CA VAL A 108 25.54 14.86 29.24
C VAL A 108 26.84 14.18 28.86
N PRO A 109 27.91 14.36 29.64
CA PRO A 109 29.20 13.73 29.35
C PRO A 109 29.12 12.21 29.44
N ILE A 110 29.87 11.54 28.57
CA ILE A 110 30.09 10.09 28.60
C ILE A 110 31.02 9.79 29.80
N ASP A 111 30.60 8.89 30.66
CA ASP A 111 31.34 8.43 31.84
C ASP A 111 32.11 7.14 31.55
N LYS A 112 31.53 6.24 30.75
CA LYS A 112 32.12 4.93 30.42
C LYS A 112 31.73 4.46 29.04
N ILE A 113 32.66 3.81 28.34
CA ILE A 113 32.45 3.11 27.07
C ILE A 113 32.99 1.69 27.23
N GLU A 114 32.18 0.69 26.94
CA GLU A 114 32.55 -0.72 27.01
C GLU A 114 32.18 -1.40 25.69
N SER A 115 33.07 -2.26 25.21
CA SER A 115 32.76 -3.15 24.10
C SER A 115 32.12 -4.43 24.61
N GLY A 116 31.08 -4.89 23.94
CA GLY A 116 30.35 -6.10 24.27
C GLY A 116 29.97 -6.90 23.03
N PHE A 117 29.29 -7.98 23.25
CA PHE A 117 28.69 -8.80 22.20
C PHE A 117 27.28 -9.19 22.67
N GLU A 118 26.31 -9.03 21.79
CA GLU A 118 24.92 -9.41 22.06
C GLU A 118 24.44 -10.37 20.97
N ASP A 119 23.77 -11.45 21.36
CA ASP A 119 23.24 -12.44 20.42
C ASP A 119 22.08 -11.90 19.58
N VAL A 120 21.40 -10.89 20.08
CA VAL A 120 20.26 -10.25 19.43
C VAL A 120 20.33 -8.73 19.65
N VAL A 121 20.15 -7.99 18.58
CA VAL A 121 20.04 -6.52 18.61
C VAL A 121 18.65 -6.12 18.12
N TYR A 122 18.08 -5.08 18.71
CA TYR A 122 16.80 -4.52 18.30
C TYR A 122 17.00 -3.16 17.67
N ASP A 123 16.35 -2.94 16.54
CA ASP A 123 16.23 -1.64 15.89
C ASP A 123 14.79 -1.14 16.00
N PHE A 124 14.62 0.19 16.03
CA PHE A 124 13.32 0.81 16.25
C PHE A 124 13.02 1.81 15.14
N THR A 125 11.83 1.74 14.60
CA THR A 125 11.31 2.76 13.69
C THR A 125 10.33 3.66 14.45
N VAL A 126 10.62 4.97 14.45
CA VAL A 126 9.77 5.99 15.07
C VAL A 126 9.20 6.88 13.96
N PRO A 127 7.87 7.08 13.88
CA PRO A 127 7.29 7.96 12.88
C PRO A 127 7.84 9.39 13.00
N ASP A 128 8.06 10.04 11.85
CA ASP A 128 8.45 11.47 11.71
C ASP A 128 9.76 11.92 12.39
N ASN A 129 10.56 11.03 12.96
CA ASN A 129 11.87 11.39 13.47
C ASN A 129 12.97 10.87 12.54
N HIS A 130 13.35 11.67 11.55
CA HIS A 130 14.39 11.38 10.56
C HIS A 130 15.78 11.12 11.18
N ASN A 131 15.97 11.31 12.46
CA ASN A 131 17.22 11.04 13.17
C ASN A 131 17.42 9.57 13.55
N PHE A 132 16.40 8.71 13.37
CA PHE A 132 16.51 7.27 13.58
C PHE A 132 16.53 6.49 12.26
N VAL A 133 16.20 7.11 11.17
CA VAL A 133 16.43 6.55 9.86
C VAL A 133 17.86 6.86 9.49
N SER A 134 18.77 5.97 9.79
CA SER A 134 20.03 5.88 9.09
C SER A 134 19.72 5.97 7.60
N GLU A 135 19.93 7.12 6.96
CA GLU A 135 19.95 7.38 5.52
C GLU A 135 19.16 6.46 4.58
N GLY A 136 18.23 5.69 5.13
CA GLY A 136 17.21 4.93 4.42
C GLY A 136 16.11 5.88 3.98
N MET A 137 16.48 6.88 3.19
CA MET A 137 15.48 7.66 2.48
C MET A 137 14.60 6.70 1.69
N PHE A 138 13.31 6.82 1.88
CA PHE A 138 12.30 6.36 0.95
C PHE A 138 12.55 7.05 -0.39
N ILE A 139 13.48 6.53 -1.18
CA ILE A 139 13.66 6.98 -2.55
C ILE A 139 12.55 6.32 -3.32
N HIS A 140 11.59 7.13 -3.65
CA HIS A 140 10.35 6.77 -4.26
C HIS A 140 10.56 6.20 -5.66
N ASN A 141 9.72 5.24 -6.02
CA ASN A 141 9.61 4.72 -7.37
C ASN A 141 9.14 5.80 -8.37
N THR A 142 8.65 6.91 -7.89
CA THR A 142 8.24 8.10 -8.64
C THR A 142 9.38 8.71 -9.46
N ALA A 143 10.61 8.70 -8.96
CA ALA A 143 11.78 9.09 -9.75
C ALA A 143 11.99 8.21 -10.99
N PHE A 144 11.53 6.97 -10.95
CA PHE A 144 11.51 6.08 -12.10
C PHE A 144 10.56 6.60 -13.19
N THR A 145 9.34 6.98 -12.83
CA THR A 145 8.34 7.52 -13.76
C THR A 145 8.77 8.86 -14.36
N ASP A 146 9.36 9.75 -13.57
CA ASP A 146 9.87 11.03 -14.04
C ASP A 146 10.98 10.86 -15.09
N ASN A 147 11.89 9.92 -14.88
CA ASN A 147 12.94 9.62 -15.83
C ASN A 147 12.43 9.04 -17.15
N LEU A 148 11.35 8.23 -17.10
CA LEU A 148 10.67 7.76 -18.30
C LEU A 148 10.00 8.93 -19.06
N LEU A 149 9.35 9.85 -18.37
CA LEU A 149 8.72 11.04 -18.95
C LEU A 149 9.72 11.99 -19.61
N ALA A 150 10.86 12.22 -18.96
CA ALA A 150 11.90 13.07 -19.50
C ALA A 150 12.50 12.50 -20.81
N ALA A 151 12.68 11.20 -20.85
CA ALA A 151 13.19 10.52 -22.04
C ALA A 151 12.20 10.50 -23.21
N ALA A 152 10.88 10.44 -22.89
CA ALA A 152 9.82 10.59 -23.90
C ALA A 152 9.68 12.05 -24.42
N GLY A 153 10.49 12.98 -23.93
CA GLY A 153 10.42 14.40 -24.30
C GLY A 153 9.23 15.16 -23.68
N LEU A 154 8.57 14.58 -22.70
CA LEU A 154 7.39 15.13 -22.04
C LEU A 154 7.74 15.94 -20.79
N MET A 155 9.00 15.92 -20.37
CA MET A 155 9.54 16.62 -19.21
C MET A 155 11.00 17.07 -19.48
N ALA A 156 11.45 18.13 -18.80
CA ALA A 156 12.84 18.56 -18.90
C ALA A 156 13.77 17.56 -18.17
N THR A 157 14.81 17.10 -18.84
CA THR A 157 15.76 16.09 -18.32
C THR A 157 16.46 16.53 -17.02
N LYS A 158 16.63 17.85 -16.81
CA LYS A 158 17.26 18.38 -15.59
C LYS A 158 16.39 18.34 -14.36
N SER A 159 15.08 18.29 -14.53
CA SER A 159 14.09 18.27 -13.44
C SER A 159 13.62 16.86 -13.10
N ALA A 160 13.95 15.86 -13.94
CA ALA A 160 13.50 14.50 -13.77
C ALA A 160 14.18 13.86 -12.54
N GLY A 161 13.35 13.41 -11.59
CA GLY A 161 13.82 12.75 -10.37
C GLY A 161 14.48 13.68 -9.35
N ASP A 162 14.40 15.00 -9.51
CA ASP A 162 14.88 15.95 -8.51
C ASP A 162 13.83 16.21 -7.42
N LEU A 163 14.01 15.61 -6.27
CA LEU A 163 13.14 15.76 -5.09
C LEU A 163 12.94 17.22 -4.64
N LYS A 164 13.86 18.13 -4.98
CA LYS A 164 13.75 19.56 -4.60
C LYS A 164 12.79 20.34 -5.47
N GLU A 165 12.68 19.95 -6.74
CA GLU A 165 11.73 20.55 -7.68
C GLU A 165 10.36 19.86 -7.60
N GLY A 166 10.24 18.72 -6.90
CA GLY A 166 9.06 17.88 -6.81
C GLY A 166 8.98 16.88 -7.97
N MET A 167 8.19 15.81 -7.77
CA MET A 167 7.96 14.80 -8.82
C MET A 167 6.80 15.22 -9.71
N ALA A 168 6.91 14.94 -11.00
CA ALA A 168 5.89 15.29 -11.99
C ALA A 168 4.53 14.64 -11.70
N THR A 169 4.55 13.42 -11.13
CA THR A 169 3.35 12.66 -10.81
C THR A 169 2.67 13.06 -9.50
N TRP A 170 3.30 13.90 -8.68
CA TRP A 170 2.69 14.40 -7.45
C TRP A 170 1.58 15.40 -7.75
N GLN A 171 0.42 15.15 -7.19
CA GLN A 171 -0.80 15.91 -7.47
C GLN A 171 -1.17 16.88 -6.33
N HIS A 172 -0.66 16.61 -5.13
CA HIS A 172 -0.96 17.35 -3.90
C HIS A 172 0.31 17.87 -3.23
N ALA A 173 0.17 18.99 -2.52
CA ALA A 173 1.29 19.60 -1.79
C ALA A 173 1.86 18.72 -0.67
N ASP A 174 1.01 17.88 -0.05
CA ASP A 174 1.40 16.93 0.98
C ASP A 174 2.36 15.86 0.46
N GLU A 175 2.25 15.44 -0.80
CA GLU A 175 3.19 14.52 -1.44
C GLU A 175 4.58 15.12 -1.55
N GLN A 176 4.65 16.40 -1.92
CA GLN A 176 5.92 17.13 -1.99
C GLN A 176 6.53 17.40 -0.61
N GLU A 177 5.71 17.78 0.37
CA GLU A 177 6.17 18.04 1.73
C GLU A 177 6.70 16.77 2.39
N ARG A 178 6.03 15.64 2.17
CA ARG A 178 6.38 14.33 2.73
C ARG A 178 7.36 13.54 1.87
N LEU A 179 7.67 14.03 0.67
CA LEU A 179 8.52 13.36 -0.32
C LEU A 179 8.04 11.92 -0.62
N MET A 180 6.73 11.71 -0.75
CA MET A 180 6.16 10.39 -1.03
C MET A 180 4.92 10.46 -1.92
N THR A 181 4.74 9.44 -2.76
CA THR A 181 3.53 9.27 -3.57
C THR A 181 2.41 8.73 -2.71
N VAL A 182 1.28 9.41 -2.70
CA VAL A 182 0.05 9.05 -2.01
C VAL A 182 -0.99 8.56 -3.00
N ASP A 183 -1.18 9.32 -4.08
CA ASP A 183 -2.17 9.05 -5.11
C ASP A 183 -1.56 8.40 -6.35
N ALA A 184 -2.32 7.49 -6.98
CA ALA A 184 -1.92 6.93 -8.26
C ALA A 184 -1.97 8.02 -9.35
N ALA A 185 -1.02 8.03 -10.27
CA ALA A 185 -0.98 8.96 -11.38
C ALA A 185 -1.02 8.24 -12.73
N ASN A 186 -1.87 8.73 -13.64
CA ASN A 186 -1.96 8.21 -15.00
C ASN A 186 -1.00 8.99 -15.90
N VAL A 187 -0.18 8.26 -16.65
CA VAL A 187 0.84 8.81 -17.53
C VAL A 187 0.79 8.09 -18.86
N SER A 188 0.83 8.82 -19.98
CA SER A 188 0.91 8.19 -21.29
C SER A 188 2.12 8.73 -22.07
N MET A 189 2.87 7.83 -22.69
CA MET A 189 4.08 8.16 -23.42
C MET A 189 4.25 7.31 -24.69
N PRO A 190 4.76 7.90 -25.79
CA PRO A 190 5.11 7.14 -26.98
C PRO A 190 6.46 6.44 -26.79
N HIS A 191 6.61 5.25 -27.39
CA HIS A 191 7.88 4.53 -27.47
C HIS A 191 8.04 3.83 -28.81
N LYS A 192 9.26 3.79 -29.35
CA LYS A 192 9.60 3.10 -30.60
C LYS A 192 10.34 1.82 -30.30
N TYR A 193 9.80 0.69 -30.75
CA TYR A 193 10.44 -0.61 -30.60
C TYR A 193 10.30 -1.43 -31.89
N GLY A 194 11.39 -2.02 -32.37
CA GLY A 194 11.38 -2.86 -33.58
C GLY A 194 10.93 -2.16 -34.88
N GLY A 195 10.96 -0.82 -34.91
CA GLY A 195 10.50 -0.01 -36.04
C GLY A 195 9.02 0.39 -35.98
N GLU A 196 8.29 -0.07 -34.97
CA GLU A 196 6.89 0.28 -34.70
C GLU A 196 6.77 1.28 -33.55
N GLU A 197 5.69 2.07 -33.54
CA GLU A 197 5.37 3.02 -32.49
C GLU A 197 4.31 2.44 -31.56
N TYR A 198 4.56 2.55 -30.26
CA TYR A 198 3.69 2.08 -29.19
C TYR A 198 3.27 3.26 -28.31
N LEU A 199 2.01 3.25 -27.88
CA LEU A 199 1.53 4.11 -26.80
C LEU A 199 1.52 3.31 -25.50
N ILE A 200 2.32 3.72 -24.52
CA ILE A 200 2.37 3.09 -23.23
C ILE A 200 1.58 3.95 -22.23
N ASN A 201 0.51 3.37 -21.68
CA ASN A 201 -0.25 3.95 -20.59
C ASN A 201 0.29 3.38 -19.27
N LEU A 202 0.97 4.19 -18.49
CA LEU A 202 1.54 3.85 -17.20
C LEU A 202 0.64 4.39 -16.08
N ILE A 203 0.43 3.59 -15.05
CA ILE A 203 -0.18 4.05 -13.79
C ILE A 203 0.90 3.93 -12.70
N ASP A 204 1.39 5.06 -12.23
CA ASP A 204 2.28 5.13 -11.08
C ASP A 204 1.47 4.94 -9.80
N THR A 205 1.92 4.07 -8.90
CA THR A 205 1.17 3.68 -7.69
C THR A 205 2.03 3.88 -6.44
N PRO A 206 1.41 4.30 -5.32
CA PRO A 206 2.13 4.42 -4.05
C PRO A 206 2.66 3.08 -3.56
N GLY A 207 3.82 3.12 -2.88
CA GLY A 207 4.45 1.92 -2.31
C GLY A 207 4.10 1.67 -0.84
N HIS A 208 3.47 2.61 -0.16
CA HIS A 208 3.14 2.49 1.27
C HIS A 208 1.84 1.67 1.47
N VAL A 209 1.82 0.82 2.52
CA VAL A 209 0.67 -0.06 2.81
C VAL A 209 -0.63 0.72 3.04
N ASP A 210 -0.56 1.90 3.63
CA ASP A 210 -1.72 2.75 3.91
C ASP A 210 -2.47 3.19 2.65
N PHE A 211 -1.80 3.16 1.48
CA PHE A 211 -2.37 3.54 0.18
C PHE A 211 -2.60 2.34 -0.76
N SER A 212 -2.62 1.14 -0.22
CA SER A 212 -2.83 -0.11 -0.98
C SER A 212 -4.16 -0.13 -1.76
N GLY A 213 -5.15 0.63 -1.34
CA GLY A 213 -6.40 0.85 -2.07
C GLY A 213 -6.18 1.41 -3.48
N ASN A 214 -5.26 2.36 -3.65
CA ASN A 214 -4.88 2.90 -4.96
C ASN A 214 -4.26 1.83 -5.87
N VAL A 215 -3.42 0.95 -5.30
CA VAL A 215 -2.80 -0.15 -6.03
C VAL A 215 -3.85 -1.15 -6.53
N THR A 216 -4.77 -1.56 -5.66
CA THR A 216 -5.84 -2.51 -6.00
C THR A 216 -6.69 -2.00 -7.17
N ARG A 217 -7.05 -0.71 -7.15
CA ARG A 217 -7.83 -0.08 -8.23
C ARG A 217 -7.05 -0.01 -9.54
N ALA A 218 -5.76 0.31 -9.48
CA ALA A 218 -4.89 0.36 -10.64
C ALA A 218 -4.81 -1.00 -11.36
N MET A 219 -4.76 -2.11 -10.61
CA MET A 219 -4.68 -3.46 -11.17
C MET A 219 -5.84 -3.81 -12.11
N ARG A 220 -7.03 -3.24 -11.92
CA ARG A 220 -8.16 -3.43 -12.83
C ARG A 220 -7.91 -2.77 -14.19
N ALA A 221 -7.20 -1.63 -14.24
CA ALA A 221 -7.00 -0.84 -15.45
C ALA A 221 -5.83 -1.30 -16.32
N ILE A 222 -4.86 -2.05 -15.79
CA ILE A 222 -3.61 -2.39 -16.47
C ILE A 222 -3.61 -3.80 -17.05
N ASP A 223 -2.72 -4.06 -18.00
CA ASP A 223 -2.53 -5.36 -18.66
C ASP A 223 -1.31 -6.12 -18.13
N GLY A 224 -0.31 -5.39 -17.63
CA GLY A 224 0.91 -5.91 -17.04
C GLY A 224 1.48 -4.96 -16.00
N THR A 225 2.44 -5.42 -15.21
CA THR A 225 3.07 -4.62 -14.16
C THR A 225 4.58 -4.79 -14.14
N VAL A 226 5.29 -3.67 -13.91
CA VAL A 226 6.72 -3.68 -13.57
C VAL A 226 6.82 -3.67 -12.05
N VAL A 227 7.22 -4.79 -11.47
CA VAL A 227 7.42 -4.92 -10.02
C VAL A 227 8.81 -4.43 -9.66
N LEU A 228 8.89 -3.38 -8.85
CA LEU A 228 10.15 -2.81 -8.40
C LEU A 228 10.57 -3.42 -7.07
N VAL A 229 11.76 -4.03 -7.02
CA VAL A 229 12.34 -4.66 -5.83
C VAL A 229 13.66 -3.99 -5.48
N CYS A 230 13.86 -3.68 -4.21
CA CYS A 230 15.13 -3.10 -3.74
C CYS A 230 16.25 -4.14 -3.78
N ALA A 231 17.38 -3.80 -4.40
CA ALA A 231 18.54 -4.68 -4.49
C ALA A 231 19.18 -5.00 -3.13
N VAL A 232 19.02 -4.11 -2.16
CA VAL A 232 19.57 -4.27 -0.79
C VAL A 232 18.63 -5.09 0.10
N GLU A 233 17.34 -4.74 0.12
CA GLU A 233 16.35 -5.29 1.03
C GLU A 233 15.66 -6.55 0.46
N GLY A 234 15.63 -6.68 -0.87
CA GLY A 234 14.96 -7.80 -1.55
C GLY A 234 13.44 -7.62 -1.59
N ILE A 235 12.72 -8.74 -1.63
CA ILE A 235 11.26 -8.76 -1.65
C ILE A 235 10.75 -8.49 -0.24
N MET A 236 9.99 -7.42 -0.10
CA MET A 236 9.36 -7.00 1.16
C MET A 236 7.90 -7.47 1.22
N PRO A 237 7.26 -7.52 2.40
CA PRO A 237 5.86 -7.93 2.53
C PRO A 237 4.89 -7.12 1.66
N GLN A 238 5.14 -5.82 1.49
CA GLN A 238 4.35 -4.97 0.60
C GLN A 238 4.49 -5.41 -0.87
N THR A 239 5.70 -5.76 -1.31
CA THR A 239 5.96 -6.27 -2.66
C THR A 239 5.21 -7.57 -2.91
N GLU A 240 5.22 -8.47 -1.94
CA GLU A 240 4.47 -9.74 -1.99
C GLU A 240 2.97 -9.49 -2.11
N THR A 241 2.43 -8.57 -1.31
CA THR A 241 1.02 -8.20 -1.34
C THR A 241 0.61 -7.62 -2.69
N VAL A 242 1.38 -6.67 -3.23
CA VAL A 242 1.13 -6.08 -4.55
C VAL A 242 1.19 -7.13 -5.65
N LEU A 243 2.19 -8.03 -5.59
CA LEU A 243 2.31 -9.15 -6.55
C LEU A 243 1.11 -10.10 -6.44
N LYS A 244 0.64 -10.42 -5.23
CA LYS A 244 -0.56 -11.23 -5.00
C LYS A 244 -1.81 -10.58 -5.61
N GLN A 245 -1.97 -9.27 -5.46
CA GLN A 245 -3.07 -8.52 -6.09
C GLN A 245 -3.00 -8.57 -7.62
N ALA A 246 -1.82 -8.32 -8.20
CA ALA A 246 -1.61 -8.36 -9.63
C ALA A 246 -1.96 -9.74 -10.22
N LEU A 247 -1.48 -10.81 -9.60
CA LEU A 247 -1.71 -12.18 -10.06
C LEU A 247 -3.18 -12.61 -9.94
N ARG A 248 -3.90 -12.16 -8.90
CA ARG A 248 -5.35 -12.40 -8.75
C ARG A 248 -6.17 -11.73 -9.85
N GLU A 249 -5.78 -10.53 -10.32
CA GLU A 249 -6.38 -9.83 -11.45
C GLU A 249 -5.86 -10.30 -12.81
N ARG A 250 -5.04 -11.36 -12.83
CA ARG A 250 -4.35 -11.89 -14.02
C ARG A 250 -3.54 -10.81 -14.76
N VAL A 251 -2.82 -9.99 -13.99
CA VAL A 251 -1.88 -8.98 -14.51
C VAL A 251 -0.49 -9.61 -14.57
N LYS A 252 0.10 -9.66 -15.77
CA LYS A 252 1.42 -10.29 -15.97
C LYS A 252 2.54 -9.42 -15.40
N PRO A 253 3.42 -9.95 -14.53
CA PRO A 253 4.53 -9.20 -13.96
C PRO A 253 5.82 -9.31 -14.79
N VAL A 254 6.66 -8.26 -14.73
CA VAL A 254 8.09 -8.27 -15.02
C VAL A 254 8.84 -7.66 -13.82
N LEU A 255 10.14 -7.91 -13.70
CA LEU A 255 10.91 -7.54 -12.52
C LEU A 255 11.96 -6.47 -12.82
N PHE A 256 11.95 -5.38 -12.04
CA PHE A 256 13.05 -4.42 -12.01
C PHE A 256 13.71 -4.40 -10.62
N ILE A 257 14.99 -4.75 -10.55
CA ILE A 257 15.79 -4.70 -9.34
C ILE A 257 16.42 -3.31 -9.25
N ASN A 258 15.83 -2.47 -8.40
CA ASN A 258 16.18 -1.05 -8.24
C ASN A 258 17.19 -0.83 -7.11
N LYS A 259 17.78 0.36 -7.06
CA LYS A 259 18.75 0.82 -6.05
C LYS A 259 20.06 -0.01 -6.06
N VAL A 260 20.50 -0.44 -7.23
CA VAL A 260 21.77 -1.17 -7.39
C VAL A 260 22.98 -0.27 -7.05
N ASP A 261 22.85 1.04 -7.25
CA ASP A 261 23.81 2.05 -6.80
C ASP A 261 24.21 1.88 -5.33
N ARG A 262 23.27 1.54 -4.44
CA ARG A 262 23.52 1.32 -3.01
C ARG A 262 24.36 0.07 -2.75
N LEU A 263 24.25 -0.99 -3.56
CA LEU A 263 25.12 -2.16 -3.44
C LEU A 263 26.58 -1.80 -3.72
N ILE A 264 26.81 -0.88 -4.65
CA ILE A 264 28.16 -0.45 -5.08
C ILE A 264 28.73 0.60 -4.13
N THR A 265 27.96 1.65 -3.85
CA THR A 265 28.44 2.84 -3.12
C THR A 265 28.42 2.67 -1.60
N GLU A 266 27.35 2.08 -1.06
CA GLU A 266 27.15 1.93 0.39
C GLU A 266 27.69 0.59 0.90
N LEU A 267 27.23 -0.53 0.33
CA LEU A 267 27.60 -1.87 0.79
C LEU A 267 28.91 -2.38 0.20
N LYS A 268 29.42 -1.75 -0.87
CA LYS A 268 30.70 -2.08 -1.54
C LYS A 268 30.84 -3.60 -1.82
N VAL A 269 29.74 -4.24 -2.26
CA VAL A 269 29.73 -5.67 -2.57
C VAL A 269 30.54 -5.95 -3.83
N THR A 270 31.12 -7.15 -3.94
CA THR A 270 31.80 -7.55 -5.18
C THR A 270 30.79 -7.90 -6.29
N PRO A 271 31.22 -7.94 -7.57
CA PRO A 271 30.34 -8.36 -8.66
C PRO A 271 29.71 -9.75 -8.45
N GLU A 272 30.45 -10.68 -7.86
CA GLU A 272 29.99 -12.04 -7.58
C GLU A 272 28.90 -12.03 -6.48
N GLN A 273 29.11 -11.26 -5.41
CA GLN A 273 28.12 -11.08 -4.35
C GLN A 273 26.85 -10.40 -4.85
N MET A 274 26.99 -9.43 -5.77
CA MET A 274 25.85 -8.78 -6.42
C MET A 274 25.05 -9.78 -7.25
N GLN A 275 25.72 -10.60 -8.05
CA GLN A 275 25.10 -11.63 -8.87
C GLN A 275 24.35 -12.68 -8.00
N GLU A 276 24.94 -13.08 -6.88
CA GLU A 276 24.32 -14.00 -5.93
C GLU A 276 23.03 -13.40 -5.34
N ARG A 277 23.05 -12.10 -4.95
CA ARG A 277 21.88 -11.37 -4.46
C ARG A 277 20.77 -11.29 -5.51
N PHE A 278 21.10 -10.95 -6.74
CA PHE A 278 20.13 -10.91 -7.84
C PHE A 278 19.50 -12.27 -8.08
N THR A 279 20.31 -13.34 -8.10
CA THR A 279 19.81 -14.71 -8.26
C THR A 279 18.83 -15.08 -7.14
N LYS A 280 19.13 -14.69 -5.91
CA LYS A 280 18.26 -14.94 -4.75
C LYS A 280 16.93 -14.20 -4.86
N ILE A 281 16.95 -12.92 -5.26
CA ILE A 281 15.74 -12.11 -5.47
C ILE A 281 14.87 -12.71 -6.57
N ILE A 282 15.46 -13.08 -7.71
CA ILE A 282 14.76 -13.64 -8.86
C ILE A 282 14.13 -14.99 -8.51
N ASN A 283 14.86 -15.86 -7.82
CA ASN A 283 14.34 -17.16 -7.40
C ASN A 283 13.16 -17.01 -6.42
N SER A 284 13.27 -16.09 -5.44
CA SER A 284 12.19 -15.80 -4.51
C SER A 284 10.96 -15.22 -5.23
N PHE A 285 11.17 -14.33 -6.20
CA PHE A 285 10.10 -13.76 -7.02
C PHE A 285 9.36 -14.84 -7.83
N ASN A 286 10.12 -15.70 -8.52
CA ASN A 286 9.56 -16.79 -9.32
C ASN A 286 8.82 -17.83 -8.47
N LEU A 287 9.31 -18.10 -7.25
CA LEU A 287 8.63 -18.96 -6.30
C LEU A 287 7.26 -18.36 -5.90
N LEU A 288 7.20 -17.07 -5.59
CA LEU A 288 5.95 -16.39 -5.29
C LEU A 288 4.99 -16.42 -6.47
N VAL A 289 5.47 -16.14 -7.68
CA VAL A 289 4.63 -16.24 -8.90
C VAL A 289 4.05 -17.64 -9.05
N GLN A 290 4.86 -18.67 -8.83
CA GLN A 290 4.43 -20.06 -8.94
C GLN A 290 3.41 -20.46 -7.87
N GLN A 291 3.55 -19.94 -6.66
CA GLN A 291 2.66 -20.27 -5.53
C GLN A 291 1.31 -19.54 -5.60
N ILE A 292 1.31 -18.32 -6.13
CA ILE A 292 0.15 -17.43 -6.06
C ILE A 292 -0.67 -17.42 -7.35
N ALA A 293 -0.01 -17.51 -8.52
CA ALA A 293 -0.70 -17.51 -9.80
C ALA A 293 -1.46 -18.82 -10.02
N GLU A 294 -2.56 -18.73 -10.77
CA GLU A 294 -3.29 -19.92 -11.22
C GLU A 294 -2.33 -20.88 -11.99
N GLU A 295 -2.57 -22.18 -11.91
CA GLU A 295 -1.66 -23.22 -12.44
C GLU A 295 -1.24 -23.00 -13.90
N GLU A 296 -2.15 -22.48 -14.71
CA GLU A 296 -1.91 -22.15 -16.13
C GLU A 296 -0.83 -21.08 -16.29
N PHE A 297 -0.79 -20.07 -15.40
CA PHE A 297 0.10 -18.91 -15.49
C PHE A 297 1.37 -19.06 -14.65
N GLY A 298 1.33 -19.84 -13.58
CA GLY A 298 2.42 -19.95 -12.60
C GLY A 298 3.80 -20.27 -13.20
N LYS A 299 3.85 -21.13 -14.23
CA LYS A 299 5.09 -21.42 -14.97
C LYS A 299 5.38 -20.43 -16.09
N LYS A 300 4.33 -19.96 -16.80
CA LYS A 300 4.46 -19.07 -17.96
C LYS A 300 4.88 -17.64 -17.60
N TRP A 301 4.59 -17.21 -16.38
CA TRP A 301 4.83 -15.84 -15.94
C TRP A 301 6.07 -15.68 -15.06
N GLN A 302 6.84 -16.75 -14.87
CA GLN A 302 8.14 -16.64 -14.25
C GLN A 302 9.06 -15.74 -15.09
N VAL A 303 9.82 -14.91 -14.41
CA VAL A 303 10.77 -14.01 -15.07
C VAL A 303 12.12 -14.68 -15.28
N ASN A 304 12.80 -14.32 -16.37
CA ASN A 304 14.09 -14.88 -16.75
C ASN A 304 15.08 -13.77 -17.13
N VAL A 305 16.28 -13.83 -16.58
CA VAL A 305 17.35 -12.88 -16.88
C VAL A 305 17.75 -12.94 -18.35
N ALA A 306 17.76 -14.12 -18.96
CA ALA A 306 18.28 -14.34 -20.31
C ALA A 306 17.37 -13.76 -21.40
N ASP A 307 16.04 -13.71 -21.20
CA ASP A 307 15.07 -13.19 -22.14
C ASP A 307 14.84 -11.67 -22.00
N GLY A 308 15.26 -11.09 -20.86
CA GLY A 308 15.15 -9.68 -20.55
C GLY A 308 13.86 -9.29 -19.81
N SER A 309 13.09 -10.25 -19.27
CA SER A 309 11.96 -9.97 -18.35
C SER A 309 12.43 -9.54 -16.95
N VAL A 310 13.75 -9.56 -16.71
CA VAL A 310 14.42 -8.98 -15.55
C VAL A 310 15.37 -7.90 -16.01
N ALA A 311 15.24 -6.71 -15.43
CA ALA A 311 16.20 -5.63 -15.54
C ALA A 311 16.67 -5.19 -14.14
N PHE A 312 17.81 -4.54 -14.07
CA PHE A 312 18.39 -4.04 -12.83
C PHE A 312 19.07 -2.69 -13.07
N GLY A 313 19.09 -1.84 -12.06
CA GLY A 313 19.65 -0.50 -12.20
C GLY A 313 19.38 0.42 -11.01
N SER A 314 19.49 1.70 -11.27
CA SER A 314 19.16 2.76 -10.33
C SER A 314 18.23 3.78 -10.98
N ALA A 315 16.99 3.82 -10.50
CA ALA A 315 16.03 4.83 -10.93
C ALA A 315 16.50 6.25 -10.56
N ARG A 316 17.20 6.41 -9.43
CA ARG A 316 17.75 7.68 -8.98
C ARG A 316 18.82 8.22 -9.93
N GLU A 317 19.68 7.34 -10.41
CA GLU A 317 20.80 7.70 -11.27
C GLU A 317 20.49 7.50 -12.76
N ASN A 318 19.22 7.21 -13.08
CA ASN A 318 18.68 7.11 -14.43
C ASN A 318 19.35 6.06 -15.33
N TRP A 319 19.74 4.90 -14.76
CA TRP A 319 20.31 3.82 -15.56
C TRP A 319 19.66 2.48 -15.29
N ALA A 320 19.57 1.64 -16.32
CA ALA A 320 19.14 0.25 -16.23
C ALA A 320 19.88 -0.62 -17.25
N LEU A 321 19.96 -1.90 -16.93
CA LEU A 321 20.50 -2.93 -17.80
C LEU A 321 19.64 -4.19 -17.73
N SER A 322 19.50 -4.85 -18.86
CA SER A 322 19.01 -6.23 -18.97
C SER A 322 20.06 -7.06 -19.72
N VAL A 323 20.07 -8.37 -19.54
CA VAL A 323 21.08 -9.22 -20.22
C VAL A 323 21.04 -9.10 -21.75
N PRO A 324 19.87 -9.08 -22.42
CA PRO A 324 19.83 -8.82 -23.86
C PRO A 324 20.42 -7.45 -24.26
N PHE A 325 20.15 -6.41 -23.46
CA PHE A 325 20.66 -5.06 -23.69
C PHE A 325 22.18 -4.99 -23.48
N MET A 326 22.68 -5.63 -22.41
CA MET A 326 24.14 -5.76 -22.17
C MET A 326 24.84 -6.42 -23.35
N LYS A 327 24.30 -7.51 -23.89
CA LYS A 327 24.84 -8.18 -25.10
C LYS A 327 24.81 -7.27 -26.31
N LYS A 328 23.71 -6.54 -26.56
CA LYS A 328 23.56 -5.59 -27.67
C LYS A 328 24.62 -4.48 -27.63
N LYS A 329 24.91 -3.93 -26.43
CA LYS A 329 25.83 -2.83 -26.22
C LYS A 329 27.25 -3.27 -25.84
N ASN A 330 27.50 -4.59 -25.70
CA ASN A 330 28.78 -5.17 -25.24
C ASN A 330 29.22 -4.64 -23.87
N ILE A 331 28.28 -4.51 -22.93
CA ILE A 331 28.49 -4.02 -21.56
C ILE A 331 28.54 -5.21 -20.60
N THR A 332 29.42 -5.14 -19.61
CA THR A 332 29.58 -6.14 -18.55
C THR A 332 29.31 -5.54 -17.16
N PHE A 333 29.15 -6.37 -16.15
CA PHE A 333 29.06 -5.88 -14.77
C PHE A 333 30.31 -5.11 -14.32
N LYS A 334 31.48 -5.42 -14.89
CA LYS A 334 32.73 -4.73 -14.58
C LYS A 334 32.66 -3.26 -15.02
N ASP A 335 32.10 -2.99 -16.19
CA ASP A 335 31.95 -1.63 -16.72
C ASP A 335 31.09 -0.76 -15.78
N ILE A 336 30.08 -1.36 -15.12
CA ILE A 336 29.25 -0.67 -14.13
C ILE A 336 30.11 -0.25 -12.93
N TYR A 337 30.97 -1.12 -12.42
CA TYR A 337 31.87 -0.77 -11.31
C TYR A 337 32.89 0.29 -11.70
N GLU A 338 33.44 0.20 -12.89
CA GLU A 338 34.41 1.17 -13.41
C GLU A 338 33.77 2.56 -13.55
N ILE A 339 32.52 2.65 -14.00
CA ILE A 339 31.82 3.93 -14.12
C ILE A 339 31.55 4.60 -12.75
N TYR A 340 31.39 3.81 -11.68
CA TYR A 340 31.23 4.36 -10.32
C TYR A 340 32.55 4.91 -9.74
N GLN A 341 33.69 4.65 -10.37
CA GLN A 341 34.98 5.29 -10.03
C GLN A 341 35.13 6.64 -10.72
N LYS A 342 34.30 6.95 -11.72
CA LYS A 342 34.26 8.24 -12.42
C LYS A 342 33.25 9.17 -11.78
N GLU A 343 33.50 10.47 -11.84
CA GLU A 343 32.63 11.49 -11.25
C GLU A 343 32.09 12.48 -12.29
N GLY A 344 30.96 13.10 -11.98
CA GLY A 344 30.37 14.21 -12.73
C GLY A 344 29.92 13.87 -14.14
N ALA A 345 30.21 14.79 -15.07
CA ALA A 345 29.69 14.76 -16.44
C ALA A 345 30.10 13.51 -17.25
N GLU A 346 31.27 12.91 -16.95
CA GLU A 346 31.71 11.71 -17.66
C GLU A 346 30.85 10.49 -17.32
N ARG A 347 30.46 10.37 -16.06
CA ARG A 347 29.54 9.32 -15.59
C ARG A 347 28.14 9.50 -16.17
N GLU A 348 27.59 10.73 -16.12
CA GLU A 348 26.26 11.03 -16.67
C GLU A 348 26.21 10.76 -18.17
N LYS A 349 27.25 11.14 -18.91
CA LYS A 349 27.34 10.86 -20.35
C LYS A 349 27.34 9.38 -20.66
N TRP A 350 28.14 8.59 -19.93
CA TRP A 350 28.19 7.14 -20.13
C TRP A 350 26.83 6.48 -19.86
N ILE A 351 26.15 6.87 -18.75
CA ILE A 351 24.82 6.39 -18.42
C ILE A 351 23.85 6.64 -19.56
N TRP A 352 23.82 7.87 -20.06
CA TRP A 352 22.93 8.27 -21.13
C TRP A 352 23.16 7.50 -22.44
N GLU A 353 24.41 7.27 -22.82
CA GLU A 353 24.79 6.62 -24.07
C GLU A 353 24.73 5.09 -23.98
N SER A 354 25.03 4.52 -22.83
CA SER A 354 25.30 3.10 -22.67
C SER A 354 24.23 2.34 -21.88
N ALA A 355 23.56 2.96 -20.92
CA ALA A 355 22.64 2.28 -20.03
C ALA A 355 21.39 3.12 -19.69
N PRO A 356 20.72 3.75 -20.66
CA PRO A 356 19.57 4.62 -20.39
C PRO A 356 18.40 3.82 -19.82
N LEU A 357 17.89 4.22 -18.64
CA LEU A 357 16.79 3.57 -17.93
C LEU A 357 15.56 3.36 -18.83
N TYR A 358 15.16 4.41 -19.53
CA TYR A 358 13.92 4.42 -20.32
C TYR A 358 13.95 3.40 -21.47
N GLU A 359 15.06 3.30 -22.22
CA GLU A 359 15.16 2.37 -23.35
C GLU A 359 15.02 0.92 -22.85
N VAL A 360 15.76 0.58 -21.79
CA VAL A 360 15.75 -0.79 -21.25
C VAL A 360 14.38 -1.17 -20.69
N ILE A 361 13.73 -0.25 -19.96
CA ILE A 361 12.45 -0.53 -19.31
C ILE A 361 11.29 -0.54 -20.31
N LEU A 362 11.22 0.45 -21.22
CA LEU A 362 10.14 0.49 -22.19
C LEU A 362 10.28 -0.64 -23.22
N ASP A 363 11.49 -1.02 -23.61
CA ASP A 363 11.74 -2.22 -24.42
C ASP A 363 11.28 -3.49 -23.70
N MET A 364 11.56 -3.61 -22.40
CA MET A 364 11.10 -4.72 -21.57
C MET A 364 9.57 -4.78 -21.51
N VAL A 365 8.90 -3.64 -21.33
CA VAL A 365 7.45 -3.53 -21.29
C VAL A 365 6.84 -4.00 -22.62
N VAL A 366 7.29 -3.45 -23.75
CA VAL A 366 6.74 -3.80 -25.07
C VAL A 366 6.98 -5.26 -25.41
N LYS A 367 8.14 -5.80 -25.04
CA LYS A 367 8.52 -7.18 -25.39
C LYS A 367 7.83 -8.24 -24.53
N HIS A 368 7.66 -7.98 -23.24
CA HIS A 368 7.27 -9.01 -22.27
C HIS A 368 5.87 -8.84 -21.70
N LEU A 369 5.32 -7.63 -21.65
CA LEU A 369 3.95 -7.42 -21.20
C LEU A 369 2.96 -7.53 -22.38
N PRO A 370 1.75 -8.03 -22.12
CA PRO A 370 0.76 -8.16 -23.17
C PRO A 370 0.17 -6.79 -23.56
N ASN A 371 -0.22 -6.66 -24.81
CA ASN A 371 -1.09 -5.57 -25.24
C ASN A 371 -2.56 -5.84 -24.79
N PRO A 372 -3.47 -4.84 -24.90
CA PRO A 372 -4.86 -5.00 -24.50
C PRO A 372 -5.58 -6.20 -25.09
N VAL A 373 -5.39 -6.45 -26.39
CA VAL A 373 -6.05 -7.56 -27.10
C VAL A 373 -5.62 -8.92 -26.55
N ASP A 374 -4.33 -9.08 -26.26
CA ASP A 374 -3.82 -10.34 -25.72
C ASP A 374 -4.15 -10.52 -24.23
N ALA A 375 -4.10 -9.45 -23.44
CA ALA A 375 -4.45 -9.50 -22.03
C ALA A 375 -5.93 -9.81 -21.81
N GLN A 376 -6.82 -9.17 -22.54
CA GLN A 376 -8.27 -9.29 -22.36
C GLN A 376 -8.80 -10.71 -22.66
N LYS A 377 -8.13 -11.49 -23.52
CA LYS A 377 -8.50 -12.89 -23.80
C LYS A 377 -8.59 -13.75 -22.55
N TYR A 378 -7.65 -13.58 -21.61
CA TYR A 378 -7.60 -14.38 -20.38
C TYR A 378 -8.05 -13.61 -19.13
N ARG A 379 -8.07 -12.26 -19.18
CA ARG A 379 -8.53 -11.44 -18.06
C ARG A 379 -10.04 -11.35 -17.99
N ILE A 380 -10.73 -11.10 -19.11
CA ILE A 380 -12.18 -10.89 -19.16
C ILE A 380 -12.96 -12.04 -18.50
N PRO A 381 -12.66 -13.32 -18.76
CA PRO A 381 -13.34 -14.43 -18.09
C PRO A 381 -13.20 -14.44 -16.55
N LYS A 382 -12.27 -13.66 -15.99
CA LYS A 382 -12.01 -13.55 -14.55
C LYS A 382 -12.62 -12.31 -13.93
N ILE A 383 -12.60 -11.19 -14.63
CA ILE A 383 -12.93 -9.87 -14.06
C ILE A 383 -14.31 -9.34 -14.48
N TRP A 384 -15.01 -10.04 -15.36
CA TRP A 384 -16.34 -9.68 -15.82
C TRP A 384 -17.36 -10.75 -15.46
N SER A 385 -18.51 -10.33 -14.90
CA SER A 385 -19.55 -11.24 -14.40
C SER A 385 -20.49 -11.81 -15.44
N GLY A 386 -20.43 -11.29 -16.67
CA GLY A 386 -21.27 -11.75 -17.78
C GLY A 386 -20.72 -13.00 -18.47
N GLU A 387 -21.48 -13.53 -19.41
CA GLU A 387 -21.12 -14.72 -20.17
C GLU A 387 -20.04 -14.42 -21.21
N PRO A 388 -18.81 -14.98 -21.10
CA PRO A 388 -17.69 -14.65 -21.97
C PRO A 388 -17.89 -14.97 -23.45
N GLU A 389 -18.81 -15.86 -23.78
CA GLU A 389 -19.12 -16.25 -25.16
C GLU A 389 -20.27 -15.42 -25.77
N SER A 390 -20.92 -14.54 -25.00
CA SER A 390 -21.88 -13.57 -25.53
C SER A 390 -21.23 -12.57 -26.49
N GLN A 391 -22.03 -11.84 -27.27
CA GLN A 391 -21.50 -10.80 -28.17
C GLN A 391 -20.69 -9.75 -27.40
N VAL A 392 -21.20 -9.28 -26.27
CA VAL A 392 -20.47 -8.34 -25.40
C VAL A 392 -19.17 -8.97 -24.88
N GLY A 393 -19.22 -10.24 -24.45
CA GLY A 393 -18.02 -10.98 -24.01
C GLY A 393 -16.96 -11.10 -25.09
N GLN A 394 -17.36 -11.33 -26.34
CA GLN A 394 -16.44 -11.37 -27.48
C GLN A 394 -15.87 -9.98 -27.80
N ASP A 395 -16.68 -8.93 -27.75
CA ASP A 395 -16.21 -7.55 -27.92
C ASP A 395 -15.17 -7.17 -26.84
N LEU A 396 -15.41 -7.57 -25.60
CA LEU A 396 -14.47 -7.39 -24.49
C LEU A 396 -13.17 -8.18 -24.69
N LYS A 397 -13.25 -9.49 -25.05
CA LYS A 397 -12.07 -10.33 -25.26
C LYS A 397 -11.18 -9.85 -26.40
N THR A 398 -11.78 -9.31 -27.45
CA THR A 398 -11.05 -8.86 -28.65
C THR A 398 -10.67 -7.38 -28.60
N CYS A 399 -11.01 -6.68 -27.52
CA CYS A 399 -10.82 -5.23 -27.41
C CYS A 399 -11.43 -4.50 -28.63
N ASN A 400 -12.66 -4.89 -29.00
CA ASN A 400 -13.32 -4.43 -30.22
C ASN A 400 -13.65 -2.94 -30.14
N ARG A 401 -13.10 -2.13 -31.05
CA ARG A 401 -13.32 -0.67 -31.08
C ARG A 401 -14.72 -0.28 -31.55
N GLU A 402 -15.38 -1.16 -32.28
CA GLU A 402 -16.74 -0.96 -32.83
C GLU A 402 -17.81 -1.73 -32.04
N GLY A 403 -17.39 -2.46 -31.01
CA GLY A 403 -18.27 -3.25 -30.15
C GLY A 403 -19.03 -2.41 -29.11
N GLU A 404 -19.77 -3.09 -28.22
CA GLU A 404 -20.45 -2.45 -27.10
C GLU A 404 -19.46 -1.69 -26.22
N LEU A 405 -19.81 -0.45 -25.86
CA LEU A 405 -18.99 0.36 -24.98
C LEU A 405 -18.90 -0.30 -23.58
N ALA A 406 -17.69 -0.46 -23.08
CA ALA A 406 -17.46 -0.88 -21.71
C ALA A 406 -16.25 -0.15 -21.10
N PHE A 407 -16.53 0.82 -20.26
CA PHE A 407 -15.56 1.60 -19.53
C PHE A 407 -15.72 1.35 -18.03
N VAL A 408 -14.63 1.02 -17.34
CA VAL A 408 -14.63 0.77 -15.90
C VAL A 408 -13.97 1.95 -15.19
N VAL A 409 -14.68 2.54 -14.26
CA VAL A 409 -14.19 3.64 -13.41
C VAL A 409 -13.25 3.04 -12.35
N THR A 410 -11.98 3.42 -12.39
CA THR A 410 -10.99 2.95 -11.40
C THR A 410 -10.56 4.05 -10.43
N ARG A 411 -10.83 5.32 -10.78
CA ARG A 411 -10.46 6.46 -9.96
C ARG A 411 -11.38 7.65 -10.22
N ILE A 412 -11.71 8.37 -9.16
CA ILE A 412 -12.41 9.66 -9.21
C ILE A 412 -11.46 10.73 -8.67
N ILE A 413 -11.34 11.83 -9.40
CA ILE A 413 -10.52 12.98 -9.04
C ILE A 413 -11.45 14.19 -8.97
N ILE A 414 -11.48 14.89 -7.84
CA ILE A 414 -12.28 16.11 -7.70
C ILE A 414 -11.33 17.30 -7.78
N ASP A 415 -11.42 18.08 -8.88
CA ASP A 415 -10.62 19.30 -9.04
C ASP A 415 -10.99 20.30 -7.90
N PRO A 416 -10.05 20.60 -7.00
CA PRO A 416 -10.33 21.44 -5.83
C PRO A 416 -10.72 22.88 -6.19
N ARG A 417 -10.36 23.35 -7.40
CA ARG A 417 -10.61 24.72 -7.86
C ARG A 417 -12.01 24.90 -8.43
N VAL A 418 -12.54 23.88 -9.11
CA VAL A 418 -13.78 23.96 -9.88
C VAL A 418 -14.86 23.04 -9.32
N GLY A 419 -14.50 22.09 -8.46
CA GLY A 419 -15.40 21.07 -7.91
C GLY A 419 -15.91 20.09 -8.96
N LYS A 420 -15.27 20.02 -10.15
CA LYS A 420 -15.63 19.06 -11.19
C LYS A 420 -15.05 17.69 -10.86
N GLU A 421 -15.89 16.68 -11.00
CA GLU A 421 -15.49 15.27 -10.87
C GLU A 421 -14.98 14.76 -12.22
N VAL A 422 -13.79 14.16 -12.20
CA VAL A 422 -13.13 13.53 -13.33
C VAL A 422 -13.02 12.04 -13.04
N TYR A 423 -13.59 11.22 -13.91
CA TYR A 423 -13.69 9.77 -13.77
C TYR A 423 -12.63 9.10 -14.65
N ALA A 424 -11.53 8.67 -14.07
CA ALA A 424 -10.47 7.98 -14.79
C ALA A 424 -10.67 6.46 -14.72
N GLY A 425 -10.29 5.76 -15.81
CA GLY A 425 -10.46 4.32 -15.88
C GLY A 425 -10.01 3.72 -17.18
N ARG A 426 -10.39 2.45 -17.38
CA ARG A 426 -10.02 1.66 -18.56
C ARG A 426 -11.21 1.47 -19.49
N LEU A 427 -10.98 1.74 -20.78
CA LEU A 427 -11.92 1.42 -21.84
C LEU A 427 -11.60 0.03 -22.43
N PHE A 428 -12.43 -0.97 -22.11
CA PHE A 428 -12.21 -2.37 -22.51
C PHE A 428 -12.74 -2.68 -23.92
N SER A 429 -13.87 -2.11 -24.31
CA SER A 429 -14.45 -2.25 -25.65
C SER A 429 -15.20 -0.98 -26.06
N GLY A 430 -15.50 -0.86 -27.35
CA GLY A 430 -16.17 0.30 -27.94
C GLY A 430 -15.25 1.49 -28.18
N THR A 431 -15.85 2.57 -28.66
CA THR A 431 -15.21 3.88 -28.84
C THR A 431 -16.09 4.95 -28.21
N ILE A 432 -15.57 5.65 -27.23
CA ILE A 432 -16.29 6.71 -26.53
C ILE A 432 -16.13 8.05 -27.24
N LYS A 433 -17.22 8.85 -27.26
CA LYS A 433 -17.26 10.14 -27.95
C LYS A 433 -17.68 11.26 -27.01
N ASN A 434 -17.14 12.45 -27.25
CA ASN A 434 -17.58 13.66 -26.57
C ASN A 434 -19.05 13.95 -26.87
N GLY A 435 -19.85 14.29 -25.86
CA GLY A 435 -21.29 14.59 -25.99
C GLY A 435 -22.20 13.36 -26.08
N GLU A 436 -21.67 12.13 -26.06
CA GLU A 436 -22.43 10.88 -26.11
C GLU A 436 -23.23 10.65 -24.82
N GLU A 437 -24.37 9.96 -24.94
CA GLU A 437 -25.15 9.49 -23.80
C GLU A 437 -24.74 8.07 -23.45
N VAL A 438 -24.40 7.83 -22.19
CA VAL A 438 -23.94 6.54 -21.67
C VAL A 438 -24.76 6.11 -20.46
N TYR A 439 -24.78 4.81 -20.20
CA TYR A 439 -25.50 4.18 -19.11
C TYR A 439 -24.55 3.72 -18.01
N SER A 440 -24.85 4.06 -16.76
CA SER A 440 -24.16 3.56 -15.57
C SER A 440 -24.86 2.31 -15.05
N ASN A 441 -24.12 1.21 -15.01
CA ASN A 441 -24.66 -0.08 -14.56
C ASN A 441 -24.84 -0.15 -13.03
N LEU A 442 -24.15 0.72 -12.27
CA LEU A 442 -24.30 0.84 -10.84
C LEU A 442 -25.51 1.70 -10.45
N THR A 443 -25.59 2.92 -10.96
CA THR A 443 -26.67 3.86 -10.61
C THR A 443 -27.94 3.65 -11.39
N LYS A 444 -27.92 2.80 -12.44
CA LYS A 444 -29.04 2.53 -13.37
C LYS A 444 -29.59 3.80 -14.04
N ARG A 445 -28.69 4.74 -14.35
CA ARG A 445 -29.04 6.04 -14.94
C ARG A 445 -28.18 6.33 -16.16
N LYS A 446 -28.75 7.19 -17.03
CA LYS A 446 -28.02 7.71 -18.20
C LYS A 446 -27.37 9.04 -17.85
N TYR A 447 -26.15 9.22 -18.38
CA TYR A 447 -25.35 10.42 -18.25
C TYR A 447 -24.86 10.89 -19.60
N ARG A 448 -24.72 12.20 -19.78
CA ARG A 448 -24.13 12.78 -20.98
C ARG A 448 -22.70 13.16 -20.73
N ILE A 449 -21.78 12.61 -21.51
CA ILE A 449 -20.37 12.90 -21.46
C ILE A 449 -20.14 14.36 -21.85
N GLN A 450 -19.51 15.12 -20.96
CA GLN A 450 -19.16 16.51 -21.22
C GLN A 450 -17.79 16.63 -21.88
N GLN A 451 -16.81 15.82 -21.45
CA GLN A 451 -15.45 15.79 -21.98
C GLN A 451 -14.88 14.38 -21.91
N VAL A 452 -14.14 14.02 -22.97
CA VAL A 452 -13.27 12.83 -23.00
C VAL A 452 -11.83 13.32 -22.97
N LEU A 453 -11.05 12.78 -22.03
CA LEU A 453 -9.67 13.19 -21.75
C LEU A 453 -8.74 12.00 -21.93
N VAL A 454 -7.63 12.22 -22.63
CA VAL A 454 -6.48 11.30 -22.67
C VAL A 454 -5.29 11.98 -22.00
N TYR A 455 -4.29 11.21 -21.60
CA TYR A 455 -3.10 11.77 -20.97
C TYR A 455 -2.00 11.98 -22.03
N GLU A 456 -1.36 13.15 -22.01
CA GLU A 456 -0.14 13.47 -22.75
C GLU A 456 0.95 13.74 -21.71
N GLY A 457 1.80 12.74 -21.45
CA GLY A 457 2.54 12.70 -20.19
C GLY A 457 1.55 12.58 -19.02
N ILE A 458 1.63 13.49 -18.08
CA ILE A 458 0.73 13.60 -16.92
C ILE A 458 -0.46 14.55 -17.16
N LYS A 459 -0.44 15.33 -18.25
CA LYS A 459 -1.45 16.37 -18.50
C LYS A 459 -2.67 15.78 -19.19
N PRO A 460 -3.88 15.97 -18.65
CA PRO A 460 -5.09 15.58 -19.36
C PRO A 460 -5.31 16.49 -20.57
N LYS A 461 -5.61 15.90 -21.70
CA LYS A 461 -5.88 16.56 -22.97
C LYS A 461 -7.25 16.13 -23.49
N GLN A 462 -8.11 17.08 -23.82
CA GLN A 462 -9.41 16.79 -24.36
C GLN A 462 -9.29 16.27 -25.80
N VAL A 463 -10.05 15.22 -26.10
CA VAL A 463 -10.17 14.61 -27.43
C VAL A 463 -11.64 14.42 -27.78
N GLU A 464 -11.94 14.34 -29.08
CA GLU A 464 -13.30 14.08 -29.56
C GLU A 464 -13.71 12.62 -29.36
N THR A 465 -12.76 11.69 -29.53
CA THR A 465 -13.01 10.26 -29.41
C THR A 465 -11.82 9.53 -28.82
N ALA A 466 -12.08 8.44 -28.10
CA ALA A 466 -11.05 7.52 -27.61
C ALA A 466 -11.49 6.07 -27.84
N PRO A 467 -10.66 5.23 -28.51
CA PRO A 467 -10.98 3.84 -28.77
C PRO A 467 -10.62 2.93 -27.59
N ALA A 468 -11.18 1.70 -27.60
CA ALA A 468 -10.87 0.64 -26.67
C ALA A 468 -9.36 0.39 -26.52
N GLY A 469 -8.95 -0.10 -25.36
CA GLY A 469 -7.56 -0.39 -25.02
C GLY A 469 -6.85 0.76 -24.28
N ASN A 470 -7.44 1.95 -24.23
CA ASN A 470 -6.85 3.12 -23.58
C ASN A 470 -7.27 3.28 -22.12
N VAL A 471 -6.39 3.92 -21.34
CA VAL A 471 -6.72 4.51 -20.04
C VAL A 471 -7.08 5.97 -20.27
N ILE A 472 -8.31 6.33 -19.97
CA ILE A 472 -8.89 7.64 -20.26
C ILE A 472 -9.54 8.24 -19.02
N ALA A 473 -9.95 9.50 -19.12
CA ALA A 473 -10.78 10.12 -18.13
C ALA A 473 -12.00 10.79 -18.76
N ILE A 474 -13.10 10.83 -18.03
CA ILE A 474 -14.40 11.33 -18.48
C ILE A 474 -14.93 12.34 -17.50
N VAL A 475 -15.52 13.43 -18.01
CA VAL A 475 -16.26 14.41 -17.22
C VAL A 475 -17.74 14.33 -17.59
N GLY A 476 -18.63 14.44 -16.61
CA GLY A 476 -20.08 14.45 -16.83
C GLY A 476 -20.80 13.19 -16.29
N LEU A 477 -20.10 12.33 -15.59
CA LEU A 477 -20.70 11.22 -14.84
C LEU A 477 -21.05 11.66 -13.40
N ASN A 478 -21.87 10.84 -12.72
CA ASN A 478 -22.08 10.91 -11.27
C ASN A 478 -22.30 9.50 -10.75
N THR A 479 -21.22 8.82 -10.49
CA THR A 479 -21.17 7.43 -10.07
C THR A 479 -19.98 7.18 -9.14
N ASP A 480 -19.75 5.94 -8.74
CA ASP A 480 -18.68 5.56 -7.84
C ASP A 480 -17.59 4.73 -8.54
N VAL A 481 -16.46 4.56 -7.87
CA VAL A 481 -15.36 3.69 -8.35
C VAL A 481 -15.86 2.25 -8.46
N GLY A 482 -15.45 1.57 -9.54
CA GLY A 482 -15.86 0.21 -9.86
C GLY A 482 -17.05 0.14 -10.81
N ASP A 483 -17.76 1.26 -11.05
CA ASP A 483 -18.88 1.25 -11.98
C ASP A 483 -18.45 0.91 -13.41
N THR A 484 -19.33 0.20 -14.09
CA THR A 484 -19.22 -0.13 -15.51
C THR A 484 -20.13 0.80 -16.32
N ILE A 485 -19.52 1.61 -17.16
CA ILE A 485 -20.21 2.54 -18.07
C ILE A 485 -20.29 1.93 -19.47
N SER A 486 -21.47 1.93 -20.06
CA SER A 486 -21.78 1.29 -21.33
C SER A 486 -22.78 2.11 -22.17
N ASN A 487 -23.08 1.70 -23.39
CA ASN A 487 -24.16 2.32 -24.17
C ASN A 487 -25.52 1.83 -23.68
N ASN A 488 -25.61 0.55 -23.38
CA ASN A 488 -26.82 -0.13 -22.90
C ASN A 488 -26.53 -0.83 -21.57
N GLU A 489 -27.55 -1.32 -20.88
CA GLU A 489 -27.37 -2.15 -19.71
C GLU A 489 -26.64 -3.44 -20.07
N ILE A 490 -25.50 -3.69 -19.42
CA ILE A 490 -24.70 -4.91 -19.55
C ILE A 490 -24.39 -5.49 -18.18
N HIS A 491 -23.92 -6.72 -18.11
CA HIS A 491 -23.38 -7.26 -16.87
C HIS A 491 -22.18 -6.39 -16.42
N PRO A 492 -22.13 -5.97 -15.14
CA PRO A 492 -21.02 -5.17 -14.65
C PRO A 492 -19.76 -6.01 -14.53
N PHE A 493 -18.62 -5.34 -14.49
CA PHE A 493 -17.38 -5.97 -14.04
C PHE A 493 -17.49 -6.37 -12.58
N GLU A 494 -16.74 -7.41 -12.19
CA GLU A 494 -16.64 -7.85 -10.80
C GLU A 494 -16.21 -6.69 -9.91
N GLU A 495 -16.73 -6.62 -8.70
CA GLU A 495 -16.36 -5.60 -7.73
C GLU A 495 -14.86 -5.60 -7.47
N ILE A 496 -14.27 -4.42 -7.38
CA ILE A 496 -12.86 -4.27 -7.03
C ILE A 496 -12.71 -4.52 -5.52
N LYS A 497 -12.38 -5.76 -5.16
CA LYS A 497 -12.25 -6.17 -3.76
C LYS A 497 -10.94 -5.66 -3.18
N HIS A 498 -11.04 -4.87 -2.12
CA HIS A 498 -9.88 -4.47 -1.34
C HIS A 498 -9.43 -5.63 -0.44
N ILE A 499 -8.13 -5.97 -0.48
CA ILE A 499 -7.57 -7.04 0.37
C ILE A 499 -7.57 -6.62 1.84
N PHE A 500 -7.47 -5.31 2.09
CA PHE A 500 -7.42 -4.76 3.43
C PHE A 500 -8.69 -3.99 3.76
N GLN A 501 -9.18 -4.18 4.98
CA GLN A 501 -10.23 -3.35 5.56
C GLN A 501 -9.59 -2.23 6.38
N PRO A 502 -10.28 -1.07 6.54
CA PRO A 502 -9.82 -0.02 7.43
C PRO A 502 -9.56 -0.55 8.84
N VAL A 503 -8.40 -0.22 9.40
CA VAL A 503 -7.96 -0.75 10.71
C VAL A 503 -7.90 0.31 11.81
N ILE A 504 -7.88 1.58 11.44
CA ILE A 504 -7.80 2.70 12.38
C ILE A 504 -8.99 3.63 12.15
N THR A 505 -9.64 4.02 13.24
CA THR A 505 -10.78 4.95 13.24
C THR A 505 -10.43 6.17 14.08
N LYS A 506 -10.78 7.37 13.60
CA LYS A 506 -10.70 8.62 14.36
C LYS A 506 -12.05 9.33 14.31
N SER A 507 -12.44 9.99 15.41
CA SER A 507 -13.51 10.96 15.34
C SER A 507 -13.02 12.24 14.66
N ILE A 508 -13.88 12.90 13.91
CA ILE A 508 -13.60 14.17 13.26
C ILE A 508 -14.73 15.17 13.49
N GLU A 509 -14.39 16.32 13.99
CA GLU A 509 -15.32 17.39 14.36
C GLU A 509 -14.87 18.72 13.80
N VAL A 510 -15.81 19.59 13.51
CA VAL A 510 -15.53 20.99 13.14
C VAL A 510 -15.27 21.83 14.38
N THR A 511 -14.38 22.80 14.27
CA THR A 511 -14.12 23.77 15.34
C THR A 511 -15.33 24.72 15.56
N ARG A 512 -16.10 24.97 14.52
CA ARG A 512 -17.30 25.82 14.54
C ARG A 512 -18.52 25.04 14.07
N SER A 513 -19.56 24.94 14.86
CA SER A 513 -20.78 24.14 14.55
C SER A 513 -21.46 24.55 13.23
N ILE A 514 -21.32 25.81 12.80
CA ILE A 514 -21.86 26.31 11.52
C ILE A 514 -21.23 25.60 10.30
N ASP A 515 -20.04 25.03 10.45
CA ASP A 515 -19.32 24.36 9.37
C ASP A 515 -19.68 22.85 9.26
N LEU A 516 -20.53 22.32 10.15
CA LEU A 516 -20.90 20.90 10.16
C LEU A 516 -21.51 20.41 8.83
N PRO A 517 -22.47 21.12 8.20
CA PRO A 517 -23.00 20.68 6.90
C PRO A 517 -21.92 20.60 5.81
N LYS A 518 -20.97 21.54 5.84
CA LYS A 518 -19.84 21.55 4.92
C LYS A 518 -18.89 20.38 5.19
N LEU A 519 -18.64 20.02 6.46
CA LEU A 519 -17.84 18.84 6.82
C LEU A 519 -18.48 17.58 6.26
N ILE A 520 -19.79 17.39 6.45
CA ILE A 520 -20.52 16.20 5.94
C ILE A 520 -20.38 16.09 4.42
N GLU A 521 -20.53 17.20 3.69
CA GLU A 521 -20.32 17.20 2.23
C GLU A 521 -18.89 16.81 1.85
N VAL A 522 -17.90 17.37 2.54
CA VAL A 522 -16.49 17.08 2.29
C VAL A 522 -16.17 15.62 2.61
N LEU A 523 -16.65 15.07 3.72
CA LEU A 523 -16.42 13.67 4.08
C LEU A 523 -17.03 12.69 3.06
N ARG A 524 -18.23 12.98 2.54
CA ARG A 524 -18.84 12.21 1.44
C ARG A 524 -17.99 12.25 0.17
N LYS A 525 -17.43 13.42 -0.17
CA LYS A 525 -16.52 13.55 -1.33
C LYS A 525 -15.22 12.77 -1.13
N VAL A 526 -14.64 12.86 0.06
CA VAL A 526 -13.43 12.09 0.41
C VAL A 526 -13.67 10.59 0.28
N ALA A 527 -14.77 10.07 0.80
CA ALA A 527 -15.12 8.65 0.67
C ALA A 527 -15.37 8.23 -0.80
N LYS A 528 -15.84 9.16 -1.64
CA LYS A 528 -16.02 8.93 -3.08
C LYS A 528 -14.68 8.91 -3.85
N GLU A 529 -13.75 9.80 -3.50
CA GLU A 529 -12.39 9.84 -4.08
C GLU A 529 -11.57 8.62 -3.65
N ASP A 530 -11.68 8.24 -2.38
CA ASP A 530 -10.97 7.10 -1.82
C ASP A 530 -11.90 6.10 -1.11
N PRO A 531 -12.37 5.05 -1.81
CA PRO A 531 -13.22 4.02 -1.23
C PRO A 531 -12.56 3.17 -0.14
N SER A 532 -11.24 3.29 0.08
CA SER A 532 -10.56 2.65 1.22
C SER A 532 -10.80 3.37 2.54
N ILE A 533 -11.45 4.54 2.49
CA ILE A 533 -11.91 5.30 3.66
C ILE A 533 -13.38 4.99 3.90
N LYS A 534 -13.68 4.59 5.13
CA LYS A 534 -15.06 4.46 5.59
C LYS A 534 -15.43 5.69 6.41
N VAL A 535 -16.54 6.32 6.07
CA VAL A 535 -17.09 7.48 6.79
C VAL A 535 -18.40 7.08 7.42
N GLU A 536 -18.53 7.26 8.72
CA GLU A 536 -19.77 7.08 9.46
C GLU A 536 -20.21 8.43 10.02
N ILE A 537 -21.37 8.88 9.60
CA ILE A 537 -21.93 10.18 9.97
C ILE A 537 -23.11 9.93 10.89
N ASN A 538 -23.01 10.36 12.13
CA ASN A 538 -24.13 10.36 13.05
C ASN A 538 -24.73 11.78 13.13
N GLU A 539 -25.79 12.01 12.39
CA GLU A 539 -26.45 13.31 12.32
C GLU A 539 -27.18 13.68 13.64
N GLU A 540 -27.52 12.68 14.48
CA GLU A 540 -28.19 12.89 15.76
C GLU A 540 -27.23 13.33 16.86
N THR A 541 -26.07 12.68 16.96
CA THR A 541 -25.04 13.02 17.98
C THR A 541 -24.05 14.09 17.50
N GLY A 542 -23.97 14.32 16.19
CA GLY A 542 -22.95 15.17 15.57
C GLY A 542 -21.54 14.55 15.53
N GLU A 543 -21.42 13.29 15.94
CA GLU A 543 -20.17 12.55 15.85
C GLU A 543 -19.96 12.03 14.43
N ASN A 544 -18.81 12.32 13.86
CA ASN A 544 -18.40 11.75 12.58
C ASN A 544 -17.15 10.92 12.80
N LEU A 545 -17.14 9.72 12.26
CA LEU A 545 -16.01 8.80 12.32
C LEU A 545 -15.43 8.62 10.93
N ILE A 546 -14.10 8.66 10.86
CA ILE A 546 -13.35 8.31 9.65
C ILE A 546 -12.45 7.11 9.98
N SER A 547 -12.57 6.07 9.17
CA SER A 547 -11.74 4.87 9.28
C SER A 547 -10.88 4.72 8.04
N GLY A 548 -9.60 4.43 8.22
CA GLY A 548 -8.63 4.31 7.14
C GLY A 548 -7.67 3.14 7.34
N MET A 549 -6.81 2.94 6.37
CA MET A 549 -5.86 1.83 6.31
C MET A 549 -4.72 1.95 7.33
N GLY A 550 -4.39 3.18 7.75
CA GLY A 550 -3.33 3.47 8.70
C GLY A 550 -3.42 4.88 9.23
N GLU A 551 -2.56 5.19 10.21
CA GLU A 551 -2.54 6.51 10.85
C GLU A 551 -2.11 7.60 9.87
N LEU A 552 -1.10 7.31 9.03
CA LEU A 552 -0.62 8.23 8.01
C LEU A 552 -1.71 8.55 6.98
N HIS A 553 -2.52 7.56 6.60
CA HIS A 553 -3.64 7.76 5.68
C HIS A 553 -4.64 8.79 6.25
N LEU A 554 -5.07 8.61 7.49
CA LEU A 554 -6.02 9.53 8.13
C LEU A 554 -5.41 10.91 8.38
N GLU A 555 -4.12 11.02 8.69
CA GLU A 555 -3.40 12.29 8.86
C GLU A 555 -3.36 13.10 7.55
N ILE A 556 -3.09 12.44 6.43
CA ILE A 556 -3.11 13.09 5.11
C ILE A 556 -4.51 13.59 4.77
N ILE A 557 -5.54 12.78 5.00
CA ILE A 557 -6.93 13.21 4.76
C ILE A 557 -7.31 14.41 5.64
N GLU A 558 -6.94 14.38 6.92
CA GLU A 558 -7.15 15.53 7.82
C GLU A 558 -6.43 16.78 7.30
N GLY A 559 -5.17 16.63 6.86
CA GLY A 559 -4.39 17.72 6.25
C GLY A 559 -5.07 18.30 5.01
N ARG A 560 -5.56 17.45 4.10
CA ARG A 560 -6.27 17.87 2.88
C ARG A 560 -7.61 18.56 3.18
N ILE A 561 -8.36 18.08 4.16
CA ILE A 561 -9.59 18.75 4.60
C ILE A 561 -9.29 20.18 5.07
N LYS A 562 -8.19 20.37 5.80
CA LYS A 562 -7.76 21.70 6.27
C LYS A 562 -7.23 22.58 5.14
N SER A 563 -6.27 22.10 4.36
CA SER A 563 -5.54 22.90 3.37
C SER A 563 -6.33 23.14 2.09
N GLU A 564 -7.01 22.13 1.55
CA GLU A 564 -7.67 22.20 0.25
C GLU A 564 -9.15 22.58 0.35
N LYS A 565 -9.84 22.09 1.39
CA LYS A 565 -11.28 22.37 1.57
C LYS A 565 -11.54 23.55 2.52
N GLY A 566 -10.49 24.07 3.16
CA GLY A 566 -10.54 25.25 4.05
C GLY A 566 -11.45 25.05 5.25
N LEU A 567 -11.44 23.86 5.85
CA LEU A 567 -12.20 23.53 7.04
C LEU A 567 -11.28 23.27 8.22
N GLU A 568 -11.47 24.03 9.30
CA GLU A 568 -10.79 23.79 10.57
C GLU A 568 -11.46 22.63 11.30
N VAL A 569 -10.79 21.48 11.30
CA VAL A 569 -11.26 20.26 11.94
C VAL A 569 -10.33 19.83 13.08
N LYS A 570 -10.92 19.14 14.06
CA LYS A 570 -10.21 18.45 15.15
C LYS A 570 -10.47 16.97 15.04
N THR A 571 -9.43 16.17 15.21
CA THR A 571 -9.55 14.71 15.25
C THR A 571 -9.29 14.22 16.67
N GLY A 572 -10.03 13.20 17.07
CA GLY A 572 -9.79 12.47 18.32
C GLY A 572 -8.58 11.54 18.22
N PRO A 573 -8.19 10.93 19.33
CA PRO A 573 -7.14 9.90 19.32
C PRO A 573 -7.57 8.71 18.44
N PRO A 574 -6.62 8.03 17.78
CA PRO A 574 -6.94 6.87 16.97
C PRO A 574 -7.50 5.73 17.83
N ILE A 575 -8.57 5.12 17.36
CA ILE A 575 -9.20 3.95 17.95
C ILE A 575 -8.82 2.77 17.05
N VAL A 576 -8.11 1.80 17.62
CA VAL A 576 -7.81 0.55 16.92
C VAL A 576 -9.00 -0.39 17.09
N VAL A 577 -9.54 -0.89 15.99
CA VAL A 577 -10.61 -1.88 16.02
C VAL A 577 -10.02 -3.24 16.35
N TYR A 578 -10.14 -3.65 17.60
CA TYR A 578 -9.80 -5.00 18.03
C TYR A 578 -10.93 -5.96 17.70
N ARG A 579 -10.58 -7.23 17.53
CA ARG A 579 -11.54 -8.32 17.38
C ARG A 579 -11.15 -9.47 18.30
N GLU A 580 -12.14 -10.10 18.88
CA GLU A 580 -11.93 -11.30 19.67
C GLU A 580 -11.99 -12.54 18.80
N THR A 581 -11.18 -13.54 19.12
CA THR A 581 -11.20 -14.83 18.43
C THR A 581 -10.84 -15.96 19.39
N VAL A 582 -11.02 -17.19 18.95
CA VAL A 582 -10.71 -18.40 19.73
C VAL A 582 -9.48 -19.05 19.14
N GLY A 583 -8.49 -19.35 19.97
CA GLY A 583 -7.25 -19.99 19.56
C GLY A 583 -7.23 -21.52 19.63
N LYS A 584 -8.23 -22.11 20.30
CA LYS A 584 -8.35 -23.57 20.48
C LYS A 584 -9.81 -23.94 20.64
N GLU A 585 -10.13 -25.19 20.32
CA GLU A 585 -11.43 -25.80 20.66
C GLU A 585 -11.65 -25.80 22.18
N SER A 586 -12.85 -25.39 22.60
CA SER A 586 -13.28 -25.48 23.98
C SER A 586 -13.91 -26.85 24.28
N PRO A 587 -13.86 -27.34 25.52
CA PRO A 587 -14.73 -28.44 25.91
C PRO A 587 -16.21 -28.04 25.74
N ALA A 588 -17.08 -29.01 25.50
CA ALA A 588 -18.51 -28.78 25.52
C ALA A 588 -18.97 -28.38 26.93
N ILE A 589 -19.79 -27.34 27.03
CA ILE A 589 -20.25 -26.77 28.29
C ILE A 589 -21.75 -26.75 28.30
N GLU A 590 -22.34 -27.30 29.38
CA GLU A 590 -23.75 -27.23 29.63
C GLU A 590 -24.16 -25.85 30.17
N VAL A 591 -25.08 -25.19 29.50
CA VAL A 591 -25.63 -23.88 29.86
C VAL A 591 -27.12 -24.01 30.10
N ARG A 592 -27.62 -23.41 31.21
CA ARG A 592 -29.06 -23.41 31.57
C ARG A 592 -29.64 -22.02 31.40
N THR A 593 -30.89 -21.98 30.92
CA THR A 593 -31.65 -20.72 30.93
C THR A 593 -31.85 -20.23 32.37
N PRO A 594 -32.07 -18.91 32.58
CA PRO A 594 -32.20 -18.34 33.94
C PRO A 594 -33.38 -18.98 34.75
N ASN A 595 -34.41 -19.45 34.08
CA ASN A 595 -35.53 -20.17 34.70
C ASN A 595 -35.24 -21.66 34.97
N GLY A 596 -34.07 -22.17 34.53
CA GLY A 596 -33.63 -23.55 34.71
C GLY A 596 -34.33 -24.60 33.85
N HIS A 597 -35.31 -24.21 32.99
CA HIS A 597 -36.09 -25.15 32.22
C HIS A 597 -35.36 -25.71 31.00
N ASN A 598 -34.64 -24.88 30.28
CA ASN A 598 -33.91 -25.32 29.07
C ASN A 598 -32.43 -25.46 29.36
N ILE A 599 -31.84 -26.51 28.83
CA ILE A 599 -30.40 -26.82 28.95
C ILE A 599 -29.84 -26.97 27.54
N PHE A 600 -28.75 -26.30 27.29
CA PHE A 600 -28.02 -26.36 26.01
C PHE A 600 -26.57 -26.76 26.25
N GLU A 601 -26.00 -27.54 25.35
CA GLU A 601 -24.59 -27.92 25.38
C GLU A 601 -23.86 -27.29 24.17
N PHE A 602 -22.91 -26.38 24.45
CA PHE A 602 -22.17 -25.67 23.46
C PHE A 602 -20.66 -25.92 23.54
N SER A 603 -19.99 -25.90 22.38
CA SER A 603 -18.56 -25.67 22.29
C SER A 603 -18.27 -24.56 21.29
N ILE A 604 -17.05 -24.04 21.33
CA ILE A 604 -16.54 -23.06 20.38
C ILE A 604 -15.17 -23.49 19.90
N GLU A 605 -14.92 -23.35 18.61
CA GLU A 605 -13.63 -23.64 17.99
C GLU A 605 -13.23 -22.58 16.97
N PRO A 606 -11.93 -22.50 16.59
CA PRO A 606 -11.50 -21.65 15.48
C PRO A 606 -12.18 -22.10 14.19
N LEU A 607 -12.66 -21.15 13.39
CA LEU A 607 -13.13 -21.43 12.04
C LEU A 607 -11.93 -21.67 11.12
N GLU A 608 -12.04 -22.63 10.20
CA GLU A 608 -11.02 -22.98 9.24
C GLU A 608 -10.60 -21.77 8.39
N ASP A 609 -9.30 -21.68 8.08
CA ASP A 609 -8.72 -20.54 7.35
C ASP A 609 -9.34 -20.39 5.97
N GLU A 610 -9.52 -21.49 5.26
CA GLU A 610 -10.08 -21.53 3.90
C GLU A 610 -11.54 -21.05 3.87
N VAL A 611 -12.35 -21.43 4.88
CA VAL A 611 -13.75 -21.00 5.01
C VAL A 611 -13.82 -19.51 5.33
N PHE A 612 -12.97 -19.06 6.23
CA PHE A 612 -12.91 -17.64 6.59
C PHE A 612 -12.44 -16.76 5.44
N GLU A 613 -11.42 -17.19 4.69
CA GLU A 613 -10.95 -16.48 3.49
C GLU A 613 -12.04 -16.44 2.40
N ALA A 614 -12.75 -17.54 2.17
CA ALA A 614 -13.86 -17.60 1.23
C ALA A 614 -15.01 -16.66 1.63
N PHE A 615 -15.26 -16.52 2.94
CA PHE A 615 -16.20 -15.52 3.45
C PHE A 615 -15.70 -14.09 3.15
N GLN A 616 -14.46 -13.76 3.47
CA GLN A 616 -13.89 -12.44 3.19
C GLN A 616 -13.88 -12.11 1.68
N GLU A 617 -13.70 -13.10 0.84
CA GLU A 617 -13.74 -12.96 -0.61
C GLU A 617 -15.18 -12.85 -1.15
N GLY A 618 -16.21 -12.93 -0.29
CA GLY A 618 -17.63 -12.88 -0.68
C GLY A 618 -18.10 -14.11 -1.47
N LYS A 619 -17.34 -15.21 -1.44
CA LYS A 619 -17.74 -16.49 -2.04
C LYS A 619 -18.83 -17.18 -1.23
N LEU A 620 -18.85 -16.94 0.08
CA LEU A 620 -19.88 -17.41 1.00
C LEU A 620 -20.77 -16.24 1.42
N PRO A 621 -22.11 -16.37 1.38
CA PRO A 621 -23.03 -15.32 1.74
C PRO A 621 -23.08 -15.14 3.27
N GLU A 622 -23.17 -13.90 3.72
CA GLU A 622 -23.51 -13.56 5.10
C GLU A 622 -25.03 -13.69 5.27
N SER A 623 -25.49 -14.86 5.63
CA SER A 623 -26.91 -15.12 5.72
C SER A 623 -27.23 -16.36 6.54
N ARG A 624 -28.53 -16.46 6.93
CA ARG A 624 -29.09 -17.67 7.44
C ARG A 624 -29.25 -18.73 6.34
N LEU A 625 -28.69 -19.90 6.56
CA LEU A 625 -28.73 -21.02 5.60
C LEU A 625 -30.02 -21.77 5.73
N LYS A 626 -30.89 -21.65 4.72
CA LYS A 626 -32.18 -22.35 4.65
C LYS A 626 -31.99 -23.78 4.11
N LYS A 627 -33.00 -24.65 4.31
CA LYS A 627 -33.02 -26.08 3.89
C LYS A 627 -32.74 -26.36 2.40
N LYS A 628 -32.47 -25.35 1.56
CA LYS A 628 -32.16 -25.47 0.12
C LYS A 628 -30.90 -24.67 -0.26
N ALA A 629 -29.94 -24.52 0.64
CA ALA A 629 -28.69 -23.79 0.39
C ALA A 629 -27.63 -24.69 -0.31
N GLU A 630 -28.04 -25.45 -1.33
CA GLU A 630 -27.19 -26.46 -2.01
C GLU A 630 -25.90 -25.83 -2.59
N GLU A 631 -25.98 -24.61 -3.14
CA GLU A 631 -24.82 -23.89 -3.63
C GLU A 631 -23.79 -23.54 -2.54
N VAL A 632 -24.26 -23.17 -1.36
CA VAL A 632 -23.38 -22.83 -0.22
C VAL A 632 -22.73 -24.09 0.33
N TRP A 633 -23.47 -25.17 0.45
CA TRP A 633 -22.94 -26.47 0.92
C TRP A 633 -21.91 -27.02 -0.05
N SER A 634 -22.16 -26.97 -1.36
CA SER A 634 -21.19 -27.39 -2.37
C SER A 634 -19.89 -26.58 -2.30
N LYS A 635 -19.98 -25.27 -2.10
CA LYS A 635 -18.80 -24.42 -1.90
C LYS A 635 -18.03 -24.75 -0.62
N LEU A 636 -18.74 -25.06 0.48
CA LEU A 636 -18.11 -25.48 1.73
C LEU A 636 -17.38 -26.82 1.57
N GLU A 637 -17.96 -27.75 0.81
CA GLU A 637 -17.31 -29.03 0.49
C GLU A 637 -16.03 -28.82 -0.34
N GLU A 638 -16.06 -27.91 -1.31
CA GLU A 638 -14.85 -27.53 -2.08
C GLU A 638 -13.73 -26.93 -1.21
N LEU A 639 -14.10 -26.34 -0.08
CA LEU A 639 -13.19 -25.76 0.91
C LEU A 639 -12.74 -26.76 1.98
N GLY A 640 -13.13 -28.04 1.85
CA GLY A 640 -12.70 -29.11 2.74
C GLY A 640 -13.62 -29.40 3.93
N VAL A 641 -14.76 -28.70 4.05
CA VAL A 641 -15.77 -29.01 5.05
C VAL A 641 -16.53 -30.26 4.62
N SER A 642 -16.75 -31.21 5.54
CA SER A 642 -17.50 -32.41 5.19
C SER A 642 -18.98 -32.10 4.85
N ASN A 643 -19.60 -32.90 3.95
CA ASN A 643 -20.99 -32.68 3.55
C ASN A 643 -21.97 -32.69 4.75
N ASP A 644 -21.71 -33.59 5.71
CA ASP A 644 -22.53 -33.68 6.91
C ASP A 644 -22.39 -32.43 7.78
N GLU A 645 -21.21 -31.89 7.92
CA GLU A 645 -20.93 -30.67 8.68
C GLU A 645 -21.47 -29.43 7.97
N ALA A 646 -21.25 -29.29 6.65
CA ALA A 646 -21.76 -28.18 5.86
C ALA A 646 -23.27 -28.02 5.98
N ARG A 647 -24.02 -29.12 6.07
CA ARG A 647 -25.51 -29.16 6.29
C ARG A 647 -25.94 -28.78 7.70
N GLN A 648 -25.01 -28.88 8.67
CA GLN A 648 -25.23 -28.48 10.07
C GLN A 648 -25.03 -26.99 10.28
N TYR A 649 -24.37 -26.28 9.35
CA TYR A 649 -24.26 -24.82 9.39
C TYR A 649 -25.65 -24.19 9.22
N LYS A 650 -26.03 -23.34 10.18
CA LYS A 650 -27.33 -22.65 10.20
C LYS A 650 -27.24 -21.20 9.80
N GLU A 651 -26.15 -20.54 10.17
CA GLU A 651 -25.98 -19.13 9.88
C GLU A 651 -24.48 -18.78 9.78
N ILE A 652 -24.15 -17.89 8.85
CA ILE A 652 -22.87 -17.23 8.72
C ILE A 652 -23.08 -15.75 9.02
N TYR A 653 -22.37 -15.21 10.02
CA TYR A 653 -22.52 -13.84 10.49
C TYR A 653 -21.18 -13.23 10.87
N LYS A 654 -20.78 -12.11 10.20
CA LYS A 654 -19.52 -11.38 10.45
C LYS A 654 -18.28 -12.27 10.52
N GLY A 655 -18.17 -13.24 9.59
CA GLY A 655 -17.03 -14.16 9.54
C GLY A 655 -17.03 -15.22 10.65
N ASN A 656 -18.17 -15.49 11.24
CA ASN A 656 -18.37 -16.55 12.22
C ASN A 656 -19.48 -17.49 11.75
N VAL A 657 -19.46 -18.73 12.23
CA VAL A 657 -20.41 -19.78 11.86
C VAL A 657 -21.15 -20.29 13.11
N PHE A 658 -22.44 -20.49 12.98
CA PHE A 658 -23.25 -21.23 13.93
C PHE A 658 -23.60 -22.62 13.36
N GLU A 659 -23.18 -23.67 14.05
CA GLU A 659 -23.37 -25.07 13.68
C GLU A 659 -24.33 -25.75 14.67
N ASP A 660 -25.30 -26.51 14.13
CA ASP A 660 -26.27 -27.28 14.92
C ASP A 660 -26.04 -28.76 14.69
N ARG A 661 -25.46 -29.43 15.68
CA ARG A 661 -25.22 -30.91 15.70
C ARG A 661 -26.33 -31.67 16.41
N THR A 662 -27.38 -31.01 16.87
CA THR A 662 -28.49 -31.69 17.53
C THR A 662 -29.24 -32.60 16.55
N ARG A 663 -29.55 -33.81 16.96
CA ARG A 663 -30.26 -34.79 16.11
C ARG A 663 -31.69 -34.95 16.53
N GLY A 664 -32.63 -34.54 15.68
CA GLY A 664 -34.06 -34.94 15.79
C GLY A 664 -34.88 -34.28 16.90
N LEU A 665 -34.45 -33.16 17.45
CA LEU A 665 -35.21 -32.43 18.47
C LEU A 665 -36.32 -31.59 17.83
N VAL A 666 -37.56 -32.05 17.92
CA VAL A 666 -38.74 -31.40 17.29
C VAL A 666 -38.98 -29.99 17.84
N LEU A 667 -38.78 -29.79 19.15
CA LEU A 667 -39.02 -28.51 19.84
C LEU A 667 -37.90 -27.48 19.61
N LEU A 668 -36.75 -27.90 19.10
CA LEU A 668 -35.64 -26.98 18.84
C LEU A 668 -36.01 -25.89 17.81
N GLY A 669 -36.88 -26.22 16.83
CA GLY A 669 -37.33 -25.27 15.81
C GLY A 669 -38.02 -24.03 16.35
N GLU A 670 -38.61 -24.09 17.57
CA GLU A 670 -39.28 -22.96 18.24
C GLU A 670 -38.30 -22.06 19.00
N VAL A 671 -37.14 -22.60 19.39
CA VAL A 671 -36.16 -21.92 20.27
C VAL A 671 -34.87 -21.49 19.54
N ILE A 672 -34.55 -22.15 18.43
CA ILE A 672 -33.29 -21.94 17.71
C ILE A 672 -33.06 -20.48 17.29
N ASP A 673 -34.13 -19.77 16.93
CA ASP A 673 -34.05 -18.37 16.54
C ASP A 673 -33.59 -17.51 17.71
N SER A 674 -34.10 -17.72 18.91
CA SER A 674 -33.68 -17.02 20.12
C SER A 674 -32.25 -17.36 20.51
N VAL A 675 -31.80 -18.61 20.27
CA VAL A 675 -30.40 -19.03 20.50
C VAL A 675 -29.45 -18.31 19.53
N MET A 676 -29.82 -18.24 18.25
CA MET A 676 -29.04 -17.54 17.24
C MET A 676 -28.98 -16.02 17.46
N ASP A 677 -30.07 -15.42 17.92
CA ASP A 677 -30.09 -13.99 18.29
C ASP A 677 -29.18 -13.74 19.48
N GLY A 678 -29.17 -14.61 20.49
CA GLY A 678 -28.23 -14.57 21.60
C GLY A 678 -26.79 -14.75 21.14
N TRP A 679 -26.51 -15.66 20.21
CA TRP A 679 -25.19 -15.83 19.59
C TRP A 679 -24.75 -14.58 18.86
N LYS A 680 -25.60 -13.92 18.07
CA LYS A 680 -25.25 -12.66 17.39
C LYS A 680 -24.87 -11.56 18.37
N LEU A 681 -25.55 -11.46 19.51
CA LEU A 681 -25.17 -10.51 20.55
C LEU A 681 -23.75 -10.76 21.09
N VAL A 682 -23.35 -12.03 21.21
CA VAL A 682 -21.99 -12.41 21.63
C VAL A 682 -20.99 -12.12 20.50
N ILE A 683 -21.35 -12.34 19.24
CA ILE A 683 -20.48 -11.97 18.10
C ILE A 683 -20.29 -10.46 18.03
N ASP A 684 -21.32 -9.68 18.29
CA ASP A 684 -21.25 -8.21 18.23
C ASP A 684 -20.47 -7.59 19.41
N GLY A 685 -20.42 -8.28 20.54
CA GLY A 685 -19.67 -7.82 21.71
C GLY A 685 -19.12 -8.99 22.52
N GLY A 686 -17.93 -9.43 22.15
CA GLY A 686 -17.24 -10.58 22.73
C GLY A 686 -17.06 -10.53 24.25
N PRO A 687 -16.79 -11.66 24.88
CA PRO A 687 -16.79 -11.78 26.34
C PRO A 687 -15.59 -11.13 27.04
N LEU A 688 -14.46 -10.92 26.34
CA LEU A 688 -13.22 -10.44 26.96
C LEU A 688 -13.20 -8.91 27.11
N ALA A 689 -13.39 -8.19 26.02
CA ALA A 689 -13.25 -6.73 25.97
C ALA A 689 -14.48 -6.04 25.36
N LYS A 690 -15.54 -6.79 25.06
CA LYS A 690 -16.73 -6.33 24.31
C LYS A 690 -16.43 -5.93 22.88
N GLU A 691 -15.31 -6.41 22.34
CA GLU A 691 -14.96 -6.23 20.92
C GLU A 691 -15.66 -7.28 20.04
N PRO A 692 -16.01 -6.98 18.79
CA PRO A 692 -16.65 -7.95 17.91
C PRO A 692 -15.82 -9.22 17.73
N MET A 693 -16.44 -10.36 17.72
CA MET A 693 -15.78 -11.65 17.48
C MET A 693 -15.61 -11.93 15.98
N THR A 694 -14.57 -12.67 15.64
CA THR A 694 -14.28 -13.07 14.27
C THR A 694 -13.64 -14.46 14.22
N LYS A 695 -13.81 -15.16 13.10
CA LYS A 695 -13.16 -16.44 12.82
C LYS A 695 -13.41 -17.49 13.88
N THR A 696 -14.69 -17.61 14.29
CA THR A 696 -15.13 -18.57 15.31
C THR A 696 -16.27 -19.42 14.79
N LYS A 697 -16.28 -20.67 15.21
CA LYS A 697 -17.37 -21.62 14.95
C LYS A 697 -17.99 -22.01 16.28
N PHE A 698 -19.28 -21.67 16.45
CA PHE A 698 -20.10 -22.03 17.61
C PHE A 698 -20.89 -23.29 17.29
N ILE A 699 -20.79 -24.28 18.14
CA ILE A 699 -21.38 -25.61 17.94
C ILE A 699 -22.39 -25.88 19.04
N LEU A 700 -23.66 -26.12 18.65
CA LEU A 700 -24.69 -26.61 19.54
C LEU A 700 -24.73 -28.14 19.43
N HIS A 701 -24.32 -28.85 20.49
CA HIS A 701 -24.25 -30.32 20.54
C HIS A 701 -25.56 -30.96 20.94
N ASP A 702 -26.21 -30.45 21.97
CA ASP A 702 -27.47 -30.98 22.49
C ASP A 702 -28.34 -29.87 23.11
N ALA A 703 -29.64 -30.13 23.18
CA ALA A 703 -30.60 -29.25 23.84
C ALA A 703 -31.67 -30.06 24.50
N LYS A 704 -31.91 -29.81 25.80
CA LYS A 704 -33.03 -30.36 26.57
C LYS A 704 -34.03 -29.23 26.82
N LEU A 705 -35.19 -29.35 26.19
CA LEU A 705 -36.24 -28.33 26.21
C LEU A 705 -37.42 -28.83 27.00
N HIS A 706 -38.00 -27.97 27.85
CA HIS A 706 -39.15 -28.27 28.67
C HIS A 706 -40.36 -27.37 28.34
#